data_2b1bb01f71189b3471c192783af28ddb
#
_entry.id   2b1bb01f71189b3471c192783af28ddb
#
_cell.length_a   1.000
_cell.length_b   1.000
_cell.length_c   1.000
_cell.angle_alpha   90.00
_cell.angle_beta   90.00
_cell.angle_gamma   90.00
#
_symmetry.space_group_name_H-M   'P 1'
#
loop_
_entity.id
_entity.type
_entity.pdbx_description
1 polymer ?
#
loop_
_entity_poly.entity_id
_entity_poly.type
_entity_poly.pdbx_seq_one_letter_code
_entity_poly.pdbx_strand_id
1 'polypeptide(L)'
;MRPGKKSSSNKSRVMKNKYAHRSWLGAVCLLGCSLSYAAEEQFNEALNAANSGNTALLDQYQLAMQNDVLGYYPEYWKLNTNLGFQSPTSIVSFAQRYPQSAMAEKLAADYVEEKVKQADFASAQPILPYVSNPDQAENCALAQVRAKSGDALVFAEYKDVWLATESQPESCIGLGRMMLSSPLMSTQDKQQRLWVQLRAGLSGQALATAQTLGLNLSLAQLNQIQANPLNYLWSAPKTNDVDYAYLIFALGRLANNDLGNAFANVQRVAQGTPESVQKYLYRTVAYIGGTTVMKNNFNREVLQYFDASYGYPLSPEEAEIYARQAIRFSAWESLIRAIDSMSVSQKQEDRWQYWLARATEQRGDSNSKNTAQRIYKKLAESGDDYHNLLAKDRLGVRYNHQPYNDEPTASDLRRLDQNIHFNRAFTLRRINANPTYTNREWNWAVRQAYLQHDDGLLLAAAKRAHDMGWYDRAIYAADRTTNKHNDTYRYVTPHKTNVVSHSYNAGIDPAWAYGLMRQESRFVTSARSHVGAGGLMQIMPDTAKLIARQMGETYNPAALSEMNTNIRYGTFYLSMIQGQLSNNPVLATAGYNAGPNRARRWQPDYQPIEADQYTETIPLLETRDYVKHVMTNATHYGVILGQGAQSLIQRMKVIPTRSSP
;
A
#
# COMPACT_ATOMS: atom_id res chain seq x y z
N MET A 1 23.57 0.73 89.87
CA MET A 1 22.93 1.66 90.81
C MET A 1 22.01 2.57 89.98
N ARG A 2 20.75 2.61 90.37
CA ARG A 2 19.75 3.61 89.98
C ARG A 2 20.10 4.97 90.58
N PRO A 3 19.43 6.13 90.28
CA PRO A 3 18.42 6.54 89.30
C PRO A 3 18.51 8.04 88.89
N GLY A 4 17.54 8.53 88.10
CA GLY A 4 17.09 9.93 88.17
C GLY A 4 16.51 10.47 86.83
N LYS A 5 15.38 10.44 86.66
CA LYS A 5 14.07 11.11 86.45
C LYS A 5 14.10 12.59 86.04
N LYS A 6 13.15 12.86 85.07
CA LYS A 6 12.36 14.11 84.78
C LYS A 6 13.00 15.07 83.80
N SER A 7 12.24 15.67 82.77
CA SER A 7 10.80 15.94 82.59
C SER A 7 10.57 16.44 81.15
N SER A 8 9.56 15.98 80.55
CA SER A 8 8.38 16.62 79.95
C SER A 8 8.50 17.86 79.03
N SER A 9 7.83 17.67 77.92
CA SER A 9 6.95 18.62 77.22
C SER A 9 7.48 19.21 75.85
N ASN A 10 6.56 19.11 74.89
CA ASN A 10 6.45 19.77 73.60
C ASN A 10 6.94 19.00 72.39
N LYS A 11 6.17 17.97 72.03
CA LYS A 11 6.09 17.48 70.67
C LYS A 11 4.62 17.13 70.34
N SER A 12 3.81 18.11 70.09
CA SER A 12 2.48 17.91 69.56
C SER A 12 2.02 19.12 68.70
N ARG A 13 2.67 19.36 67.55
CA ARG A 13 2.13 20.33 66.58
C ARG A 13 2.74 20.24 65.16
N VAL A 14 3.33 19.12 64.70
CA VAL A 14 3.90 19.01 63.36
C VAL A 14 3.46 17.73 62.57
N MET A 15 2.43 17.04 63.08
CA MET A 15 1.99 15.80 62.36
C MET A 15 0.54 15.84 61.83
N LYS A 16 0.01 16.99 61.46
CA LYS A 16 -1.33 17.04 60.84
C LYS A 16 -1.37 17.49 59.36
N ASN A 17 -0.22 17.77 58.72
CA ASN A 17 -0.24 18.27 57.32
C ASN A 17 0.39 17.33 56.29
N LYS A 18 0.80 16.11 56.64
CA LYS A 18 1.34 15.14 55.66
C LYS A 18 0.33 14.10 55.16
N TYR A 19 -0.84 14.02 55.74
CA TYR A 19 -1.88 13.06 55.34
C TYR A 19 -2.97 13.65 54.43
N ALA A 20 -3.10 14.96 54.33
CA ALA A 20 -4.09 15.61 53.47
C ALA A 20 -3.68 15.59 51.97
N HIS A 21 -2.38 15.53 51.62
CA HIS A 21 -1.94 15.46 50.24
C HIS A 21 -1.92 14.03 49.66
N ARG A 22 -1.91 12.96 50.47
CA ARG A 22 -1.98 11.58 49.99
C ARG A 22 -3.41 11.10 49.68
N SER A 23 -4.40 11.66 50.35
CA SER A 23 -5.81 11.32 50.11
C SER A 23 -6.38 11.96 48.83
N TRP A 24 -5.86 13.11 48.38
CA TRP A 24 -6.30 13.75 47.15
C TRP A 24 -5.73 13.08 45.90
N LEU A 25 -4.50 12.60 45.92
CA LEU A 25 -3.91 11.83 44.81
C LEU A 25 -4.55 10.44 44.68
N GLY A 26 -4.92 9.80 45.75
CA GLY A 26 -5.67 8.55 45.76
C GLY A 26 -7.10 8.68 45.22
N ALA A 27 -7.78 9.78 45.57
CA ALA A 27 -9.15 10.03 45.10
C ALA A 27 -9.20 10.41 43.61
N VAL A 28 -8.23 11.16 43.11
CA VAL A 28 -8.15 11.51 41.69
C VAL A 28 -7.79 10.28 40.84
N CYS A 29 -6.91 9.39 41.31
CA CYS A 29 -6.61 8.12 40.63
C CYS A 29 -7.80 7.14 40.64
N LEU A 30 -8.53 7.07 41.75
CA LEU A 30 -9.71 6.20 41.89
C LEU A 30 -10.89 6.70 41.04
N LEU A 31 -11.12 8.02 40.99
CA LEU A 31 -12.13 8.62 40.12
C LEU A 31 -11.77 8.49 38.63
N GLY A 32 -10.52 8.65 38.25
CA GLY A 32 -10.05 8.46 36.91
C GLY A 32 -10.17 7.01 36.45
N CYS A 33 -9.88 6.05 37.31
CA CYS A 33 -10.05 4.60 37.01
C CYS A 33 -11.53 4.20 36.94
N SER A 34 -12.41 4.73 37.80
CA SER A 34 -13.84 4.41 37.75
C SER A 34 -14.56 5.01 36.55
N LEU A 35 -14.20 6.22 36.13
CA LEU A 35 -14.74 6.85 34.93
C LEU A 35 -14.26 6.13 33.63
N SER A 36 -13.02 5.66 33.62
CA SER A 36 -12.47 4.89 32.50
C SER A 36 -13.14 3.53 32.38
N TYR A 37 -13.41 2.85 33.48
CA TYR A 37 -14.09 1.55 33.49
C TYR A 37 -15.55 1.68 33.04
N ALA A 38 -16.25 2.71 33.50
CA ALA A 38 -17.63 2.96 33.05
C ALA A 38 -17.73 3.29 31.54
N ALA A 39 -16.77 4.04 31.00
CA ALA A 39 -16.74 4.36 29.57
C ALA A 39 -16.42 3.12 28.71
N GLU A 40 -15.53 2.23 29.17
CA GLU A 40 -15.22 0.96 28.51
C GLU A 40 -16.44 0.03 28.47
N GLU A 41 -17.12 -0.12 29.61
CA GLU A 41 -18.30 -0.95 29.73
C GLU A 41 -19.43 -0.45 28.83
N GLN A 42 -19.74 0.84 28.85
CA GLN A 42 -20.77 1.46 28.02
C GLN A 42 -20.46 1.32 26.51
N PHE A 43 -19.22 1.53 26.10
CA PHE A 43 -18.82 1.36 24.68
C PHE A 43 -18.98 -0.09 24.23
N ASN A 44 -18.55 -1.06 25.04
CA ASN A 44 -18.64 -2.48 24.71
C ASN A 44 -20.08 -2.97 24.71
N GLU A 45 -20.93 -2.51 25.63
CA GLU A 45 -22.35 -2.83 25.67
C GLU A 45 -23.11 -2.23 24.47
N ALA A 46 -22.82 -0.98 24.09
CA ALA A 46 -23.36 -0.36 22.88
C ALA A 46 -22.91 -1.09 21.63
N LEU A 47 -21.65 -1.56 21.56
CA LEU A 47 -21.15 -2.40 20.46
C LEU A 47 -21.88 -3.75 20.38
N ASN A 48 -22.17 -4.38 21.53
CA ASN A 48 -22.95 -5.61 21.60
C ASN A 48 -24.39 -5.38 21.15
N ALA A 49 -25.00 -4.26 21.50
CA ALA A 49 -26.31 -3.86 21.01
C ALA A 49 -26.32 -3.66 19.49
N ALA A 50 -25.27 -3.05 18.93
CA ALA A 50 -25.09 -2.90 17.49
C ALA A 50 -24.96 -4.26 16.78
N ASN A 51 -24.12 -5.16 17.31
CA ASN A 51 -23.91 -6.49 16.75
C ASN A 51 -25.18 -7.36 16.78
N SER A 52 -26.08 -7.11 17.74
CA SER A 52 -27.37 -7.79 17.84
C SER A 52 -28.51 -7.09 17.08
N GLY A 53 -28.24 -5.94 16.44
CA GLY A 53 -29.25 -5.13 15.74
C GLY A 53 -30.29 -4.47 16.67
N ASN A 54 -29.99 -4.35 17.97
CA ASN A 54 -30.90 -3.78 18.95
C ASN A 54 -30.85 -2.23 18.94
N THR A 55 -31.58 -1.62 18.03
CA THR A 55 -31.62 -0.16 17.86
C THR A 55 -32.23 0.58 19.06
N ALA A 56 -33.16 -0.04 19.78
CA ALA A 56 -33.76 0.58 20.98
C ALA A 56 -32.73 0.72 22.11
N LEU A 57 -31.84 -0.26 22.26
CA LEU A 57 -30.75 -0.20 23.23
C LEU A 57 -29.68 0.81 22.79
N LEU A 58 -29.43 0.93 21.47
CA LEU A 58 -28.53 1.96 20.94
C LEU A 58 -29.03 3.38 21.22
N ASP A 59 -30.36 3.63 21.23
CA ASP A 59 -30.93 4.92 21.63
C ASP A 59 -30.64 5.25 23.10
N GLN A 60 -30.71 4.25 23.98
CA GLN A 60 -30.35 4.43 25.39
C GLN A 60 -28.88 4.79 25.58
N TYR A 61 -27.98 4.08 24.86
CA TYR A 61 -26.54 4.39 24.93
C TYR A 61 -26.19 5.72 24.25
N GLN A 62 -26.90 6.13 23.22
CA GLN A 62 -26.72 7.45 22.60
C GLN A 62 -26.99 8.57 23.64
N LEU A 63 -28.03 8.42 24.48
CA LEU A 63 -28.32 9.37 25.57
C LEU A 63 -27.29 9.26 26.69
N ALA A 64 -26.95 8.04 27.12
CA ALA A 64 -26.01 7.82 28.22
C ALA A 64 -24.60 8.34 27.90
N MET A 65 -24.16 8.20 26.66
CA MET A 65 -22.83 8.59 26.17
C MET A 65 -22.79 9.96 25.48
N GLN A 66 -23.86 10.77 25.54
CA GLN A 66 -23.95 12.03 24.75
C GLN A 66 -22.81 13.02 25.01
N ASN A 67 -22.19 12.98 26.19
CA ASN A 67 -21.06 13.82 26.58
C ASN A 67 -19.70 13.06 26.55
N ASP A 68 -19.70 11.80 26.14
CA ASP A 68 -18.49 11.01 26.03
C ASP A 68 -17.81 11.28 24.67
N VAL A 69 -16.48 11.18 24.66
CA VAL A 69 -15.68 11.37 23.44
C VAL A 69 -16.05 10.34 22.34
N LEU A 70 -16.55 9.16 22.74
CA LEU A 70 -17.04 8.08 21.88
C LEU A 70 -18.56 8.10 21.68
N GLY A 71 -19.27 9.11 22.22
CA GLY A 71 -20.74 9.16 22.24
C GLY A 71 -21.43 9.19 20.87
N TYR A 72 -20.68 9.39 19.80
CA TYR A 72 -21.26 9.35 18.45
C TYR A 72 -21.34 7.92 17.87
N TYR A 73 -20.71 6.92 18.48
CA TYR A 73 -20.73 5.53 18.02
C TYR A 73 -22.12 4.87 18.06
N PRO A 74 -22.92 5.00 19.16
CA PRO A 74 -24.25 4.40 19.17
C PRO A 74 -25.15 4.91 18.04
N GLU A 75 -25.12 6.21 17.74
CA GLU A 75 -25.87 6.79 16.62
C GLU A 75 -25.35 6.30 15.26
N TYR A 76 -24.05 6.23 15.08
CA TYR A 76 -23.42 5.66 13.89
C TYR A 76 -23.91 4.22 13.66
N TRP A 77 -23.81 3.36 14.68
CA TRP A 77 -24.22 1.95 14.56
C TRP A 77 -25.73 1.82 14.27
N LYS A 78 -26.57 2.65 14.90
CA LYS A 78 -28.00 2.68 14.64
C LYS A 78 -28.30 3.02 13.18
N LEU A 79 -27.66 4.05 12.63
CA LEU A 79 -27.84 4.46 11.24
C LEU A 79 -27.29 3.43 10.26
N ASN A 80 -26.17 2.79 10.63
CA ASN A 80 -25.58 1.74 9.81
C ASN A 80 -26.40 0.45 9.78
N THR A 81 -27.22 0.20 10.81
CA THR A 81 -28.21 -0.88 10.80
C THR A 81 -29.28 -0.54 9.77
N ASN A 82 -29.47 -1.40 8.77
CA ASN A 82 -30.38 -1.18 7.65
C ASN A 82 -30.08 0.12 6.85
N LEU A 83 -28.82 0.39 6.57
CA LEU A 83 -28.34 1.62 5.94
C LEU A 83 -29.10 1.96 4.65
N GLY A 84 -29.41 0.98 3.81
CA GLY A 84 -30.14 1.16 2.56
C GLY A 84 -31.56 1.71 2.70
N PHE A 85 -32.15 1.65 3.91
CA PHE A 85 -33.48 2.20 4.22
C PHE A 85 -33.43 3.54 4.95
N GLN A 86 -32.25 4.04 5.29
CA GLN A 86 -32.10 5.35 5.92
C GLN A 86 -32.45 6.47 4.94
N SER A 87 -33.00 7.58 5.47
CA SER A 87 -33.22 8.78 4.67
C SER A 87 -31.91 9.54 4.44
N PRO A 88 -31.73 10.22 3.29
CA PRO A 88 -30.59 11.11 3.09
C PRO A 88 -30.45 12.15 4.21
N THR A 89 -31.57 12.68 4.70
CA THR A 89 -31.59 13.69 5.77
C THR A 89 -30.98 13.16 7.06
N SER A 90 -31.20 11.89 7.42
CA SER A 90 -30.61 11.30 8.63
C SER A 90 -29.08 11.23 8.54
N ILE A 91 -28.55 10.86 7.36
CA ILE A 91 -27.10 10.78 7.10
C ILE A 91 -26.47 12.18 7.11
N VAL A 92 -27.11 13.15 6.43
CA VAL A 92 -26.66 14.55 6.43
C VAL A 92 -26.65 15.12 7.85
N SER A 93 -27.71 14.89 8.63
CA SER A 93 -27.82 15.37 10.00
C SER A 93 -26.72 14.80 10.90
N PHE A 94 -26.36 13.52 10.73
CA PHE A 94 -25.24 12.91 11.43
C PHE A 94 -23.90 13.55 11.04
N ALA A 95 -23.65 13.72 9.74
CA ALA A 95 -22.42 14.32 9.24
C ALA A 95 -22.28 15.80 9.65
N GLN A 96 -23.38 16.55 9.73
CA GLN A 96 -23.39 17.94 10.21
C GLN A 96 -23.18 18.05 11.72
N ARG A 97 -23.69 17.09 12.51
CA ARG A 97 -23.49 17.05 13.97
C ARG A 97 -22.06 16.65 14.36
N TYR A 98 -21.46 15.77 13.56
CA TYR A 98 -20.10 15.28 13.79
C TYR A 98 -19.18 15.59 12.59
N PRO A 99 -18.97 16.89 12.30
CA PRO A 99 -18.28 17.29 11.08
C PRO A 99 -16.84 16.75 11.06
N GLN A 100 -16.38 16.39 9.89
CA GLN A 100 -15.03 15.88 9.66
C GLN A 100 -14.60 14.74 10.59
N SER A 101 -15.55 13.89 11.00
CA SER A 101 -15.26 12.71 11.82
C SER A 101 -15.14 11.44 10.98
N ALA A 102 -14.34 10.48 11.47
CA ALA A 102 -14.08 9.21 10.80
C ALA A 102 -15.36 8.41 10.52
N MET A 103 -16.32 8.43 11.46
CA MET A 103 -17.57 7.68 11.30
C MET A 103 -18.60 8.40 10.44
N ALA A 104 -18.58 9.75 10.41
CA ALA A 104 -19.46 10.49 9.51
C ALA A 104 -19.07 10.27 8.04
N GLU A 105 -17.79 10.31 7.76
CA GLU A 105 -17.25 10.04 6.44
C GLU A 105 -17.52 8.59 6.01
N LYS A 106 -17.24 7.63 6.89
CA LYS A 106 -17.54 6.22 6.63
C LYS A 106 -19.00 5.96 6.35
N LEU A 107 -19.91 6.52 7.18
CA LEU A 107 -21.36 6.36 6.98
C LEU A 107 -21.81 6.96 5.65
N ALA A 108 -21.27 8.13 5.29
CA ALA A 108 -21.58 8.79 4.02
C ALA A 108 -21.14 7.95 2.81
N ALA A 109 -19.91 7.43 2.84
CA ALA A 109 -19.35 6.60 1.77
C ALA A 109 -20.16 5.30 1.60
N ASP A 110 -20.40 4.57 2.70
CA ASP A 110 -21.17 3.33 2.69
C ASP A 110 -22.62 3.56 2.19
N TYR A 111 -23.23 4.69 2.58
CA TYR A 111 -24.58 5.04 2.12
C TYR A 111 -24.63 5.28 0.62
N VAL A 112 -23.66 6.01 0.06
CA VAL A 112 -23.57 6.23 -1.39
C VAL A 112 -23.45 4.91 -2.14
N GLU A 113 -22.56 4.01 -1.68
CA GLU A 113 -22.43 2.68 -2.29
C GLU A 113 -23.73 1.89 -2.25
N GLU A 114 -24.40 1.87 -1.11
CA GLU A 114 -25.65 1.12 -0.94
C GLU A 114 -26.78 1.69 -1.82
N LYS A 115 -26.88 3.01 -1.92
CA LYS A 115 -27.85 3.67 -2.80
C LYS A 115 -27.56 3.45 -4.29
N VAL A 116 -26.29 3.42 -4.66
CA VAL A 116 -25.88 3.07 -6.04
C VAL A 116 -26.24 1.62 -6.39
N LYS A 117 -26.07 0.66 -5.46
CA LYS A 117 -26.53 -0.74 -5.63
C LYS A 117 -28.04 -0.82 -5.85
N GLN A 118 -28.81 0.03 -5.18
CA GLN A 118 -30.26 0.15 -5.32
C GLN A 118 -30.68 0.97 -6.56
N ALA A 119 -29.74 1.53 -7.31
CA ALA A 119 -29.98 2.50 -8.40
C ALA A 119 -30.71 3.77 -7.96
N ASP A 120 -30.68 4.11 -6.66
CA ASP A 120 -31.28 5.30 -6.07
C ASP A 120 -30.27 6.46 -6.01
N PHE A 121 -29.89 6.97 -7.18
CA PHE A 121 -28.91 8.04 -7.32
C PHE A 121 -29.38 9.38 -6.72
N ALA A 122 -30.69 9.61 -6.69
CA ALA A 122 -31.26 10.84 -6.13
C ALA A 122 -31.02 10.94 -4.62
N SER A 123 -31.17 9.84 -3.89
CA SER A 123 -30.87 9.78 -2.45
C SER A 123 -29.37 9.86 -2.15
N ALA A 124 -28.51 9.40 -3.05
CA ALA A 124 -27.07 9.45 -2.89
C ALA A 124 -26.49 10.87 -3.13
N GLN A 125 -27.07 11.64 -4.04
CA GLN A 125 -26.51 12.91 -4.49
C GLN A 125 -26.23 13.93 -3.37
N PRO A 126 -27.14 14.20 -2.39
CA PRO A 126 -26.87 15.16 -1.31
C PRO A 126 -25.77 14.72 -0.35
N ILE A 127 -25.31 13.46 -0.42
CA ILE A 127 -24.31 12.90 0.47
C ILE A 127 -22.88 13.09 -0.06
N LEU A 128 -22.68 13.30 -1.36
CA LEU A 128 -21.37 13.42 -2.00
C LEU A 128 -20.42 14.39 -1.29
N PRO A 129 -20.83 15.59 -0.81
CA PRO A 129 -19.94 16.53 -0.14
C PRO A 129 -19.32 16.02 1.18
N TYR A 130 -19.89 14.95 1.75
CA TYR A 130 -19.44 14.38 3.02
C TYR A 130 -18.45 13.22 2.86
N VAL A 131 -18.16 12.80 1.62
CA VAL A 131 -17.16 11.77 1.30
C VAL A 131 -15.89 12.43 0.81
N SER A 132 -14.85 12.40 1.61
CA SER A 132 -13.59 13.13 1.35
C SER A 132 -12.37 12.24 1.16
N ASN A 133 -12.48 10.94 1.45
CA ASN A 133 -11.39 9.97 1.36
C ASN A 133 -11.88 8.61 0.84
N PRO A 134 -12.55 8.60 -0.32
CA PRO A 134 -13.12 7.37 -0.87
C PRO A 134 -12.02 6.40 -1.33
N ASP A 135 -12.27 5.10 -1.15
CA ASP A 135 -11.50 4.05 -1.80
C ASP A 135 -11.90 3.89 -3.28
N GLN A 136 -11.39 2.88 -3.98
CA GLN A 136 -11.69 2.68 -5.39
C GLN A 136 -13.18 2.36 -5.64
N ALA A 137 -13.79 1.54 -4.79
CA ALA A 137 -15.19 1.16 -4.94
C ALA A 137 -16.12 2.37 -4.68
N GLU A 138 -15.83 3.09 -3.60
CA GLU A 138 -16.52 4.31 -3.22
C GLU A 138 -16.37 5.40 -4.30
N ASN A 139 -15.15 5.58 -4.85
CA ASN A 139 -14.90 6.52 -5.96
C ASN A 139 -15.76 6.18 -7.20
N CYS A 140 -15.84 4.92 -7.58
CA CYS A 140 -16.67 4.50 -8.71
C CYS A 140 -18.18 4.70 -8.43
N ALA A 141 -18.62 4.53 -7.18
CA ALA A 141 -19.98 4.82 -6.78
C ALA A 141 -20.30 6.31 -6.86
N LEU A 142 -19.42 7.16 -6.31
CA LEU A 142 -19.51 8.63 -6.44
C LEU A 142 -19.56 9.06 -7.91
N ALA A 143 -18.70 8.47 -8.76
CA ALA A 143 -18.65 8.75 -10.19
C ALA A 143 -19.98 8.39 -10.90
N GLN A 144 -20.64 7.29 -10.52
CA GLN A 144 -21.96 6.95 -11.07
C GLN A 144 -23.01 8.02 -10.71
N VAL A 145 -23.02 8.50 -9.46
CA VAL A 145 -23.94 9.56 -9.02
C VAL A 145 -23.66 10.85 -9.78
N ARG A 146 -22.39 11.27 -9.90
CA ARG A 146 -21.98 12.45 -10.68
C ARG A 146 -22.41 12.35 -12.14
N ALA A 147 -22.18 11.20 -12.78
CA ALA A 147 -22.60 10.96 -14.17
C ALA A 147 -24.13 11.08 -14.35
N LYS A 148 -24.92 10.55 -13.41
CA LYS A 148 -26.37 10.66 -13.42
C LYS A 148 -26.86 12.09 -13.18
N SER A 149 -26.08 12.90 -12.48
CA SER A 149 -26.34 14.33 -12.27
C SER A 149 -25.88 15.22 -13.43
N GLY A 150 -25.35 14.64 -14.53
CA GLY A 150 -24.98 15.36 -15.74
C GLY A 150 -23.51 15.82 -15.78
N ASP A 151 -22.65 15.36 -14.90
CA ASP A 151 -21.21 15.64 -14.95
C ASP A 151 -20.54 14.85 -16.09
N ALA A 152 -20.30 15.54 -17.20
CA ALA A 152 -19.72 14.95 -18.40
C ALA A 152 -18.22 14.61 -18.25
N LEU A 153 -17.51 15.25 -17.31
CA LEU A 153 -16.05 15.06 -17.13
C LEU A 153 -15.72 13.72 -16.47
N VAL A 154 -16.64 13.16 -15.73
CA VAL A 154 -16.43 11.93 -14.97
C VAL A 154 -15.95 10.75 -15.83
N PHE A 155 -16.43 10.64 -17.06
CA PHE A 155 -16.02 9.54 -17.93
C PHE A 155 -14.58 9.66 -18.44
N ALA A 156 -14.09 10.88 -18.61
CA ALA A 156 -12.67 11.09 -18.93
C ALA A 156 -11.77 10.78 -17.73
N GLU A 157 -12.19 11.15 -16.51
CA GLU A 157 -11.46 10.86 -15.26
C GLU A 157 -11.30 9.35 -15.01
N TYR A 158 -12.30 8.53 -15.38
CA TYR A 158 -12.33 7.09 -15.09
C TYR A 158 -11.99 6.20 -16.29
N LYS A 159 -11.48 6.78 -17.39
CA LYS A 159 -11.16 6.03 -18.61
C LYS A 159 -10.13 4.93 -18.36
N ASP A 160 -9.07 5.21 -17.59
CA ASP A 160 -8.03 4.22 -17.29
C ASP A 160 -8.57 3.06 -16.45
N VAL A 161 -9.43 3.33 -15.47
CA VAL A 161 -10.13 2.29 -14.69
C VAL A 161 -11.02 1.45 -15.60
N TRP A 162 -11.73 2.07 -16.54
CA TRP A 162 -12.58 1.37 -17.49
C TRP A 162 -11.80 0.47 -18.45
N LEU A 163 -10.59 0.88 -18.86
CA LEU A 163 -9.70 0.10 -19.73
C LEU A 163 -8.89 -0.98 -19.00
N ALA A 164 -8.88 -0.98 -17.65
CA ALA A 164 -8.20 -2.02 -16.88
C ALA A 164 -8.86 -3.40 -17.06
N THR A 165 -8.04 -4.45 -17.02
CA THR A 165 -8.47 -5.85 -17.17
C THR A 165 -8.53 -6.62 -15.86
N GLU A 166 -8.02 -6.02 -14.78
CA GLU A 166 -8.07 -6.60 -13.44
C GLU A 166 -9.50 -6.72 -12.91
N SER A 167 -9.69 -7.55 -11.89
CA SER A 167 -10.96 -7.65 -11.19
C SER A 167 -11.31 -6.30 -10.59
N GLN A 168 -12.45 -5.74 -10.96
CA GLN A 168 -12.93 -4.44 -10.52
C GLN A 168 -14.03 -4.60 -9.49
N PRO A 169 -14.16 -3.68 -8.51
CA PRO A 169 -15.34 -3.58 -7.65
C PRO A 169 -16.62 -3.47 -8.48
N GLU A 170 -17.74 -3.93 -7.92
CA GLU A 170 -19.02 -3.93 -8.63
C GLU A 170 -19.49 -2.51 -9.04
N SER A 171 -19.23 -1.51 -8.20
CA SER A 171 -19.49 -0.12 -8.52
C SER A 171 -18.69 0.36 -9.74
N CYS A 172 -17.43 -0.08 -9.92
CA CYS A 172 -16.64 0.25 -11.11
C CYS A 172 -17.16 -0.48 -12.36
N ILE A 173 -17.66 -1.71 -12.22
CA ILE A 173 -18.35 -2.42 -13.31
C ILE A 173 -19.62 -1.69 -13.70
N GLY A 174 -20.40 -1.20 -12.73
CA GLY A 174 -21.59 -0.37 -12.93
C GLY A 174 -21.27 0.92 -13.70
N LEU A 175 -20.24 1.65 -13.28
CA LEU A 175 -19.75 2.84 -13.97
C LEU A 175 -19.35 2.49 -15.43
N GLY A 176 -18.66 1.38 -15.63
CA GLY A 176 -18.23 0.91 -16.95
C GLY A 176 -19.41 0.64 -17.89
N ARG A 177 -20.54 0.12 -17.40
CA ARG A 177 -21.78 -0.04 -18.19
C ARG A 177 -22.36 1.32 -18.59
N MET A 178 -22.35 2.31 -17.68
CA MET A 178 -22.80 3.68 -18.01
C MET A 178 -21.90 4.31 -19.07
N MET A 179 -20.59 4.15 -18.97
CA MET A 179 -19.63 4.62 -19.99
C MET A 179 -19.90 3.98 -21.34
N LEU A 180 -20.11 2.68 -21.38
CA LEU A 180 -20.35 1.94 -22.64
C LEU A 180 -21.61 2.45 -23.37
N SER A 181 -22.68 2.75 -22.65
CA SER A 181 -23.93 3.27 -23.22
C SER A 181 -23.93 4.77 -23.48
N SER A 182 -22.91 5.50 -23.02
CA SER A 182 -22.86 6.96 -23.14
C SER A 182 -22.47 7.42 -24.56
N PRO A 183 -23.12 8.46 -25.09
CA PRO A 183 -22.68 9.12 -26.32
C PRO A 183 -21.39 9.94 -26.12
N LEU A 184 -20.99 10.22 -24.89
CA LEU A 184 -19.75 10.96 -24.59
C LEU A 184 -18.49 10.08 -24.79
N MET A 185 -18.63 8.75 -24.82
CA MET A 185 -17.53 7.84 -25.14
C MET A 185 -17.41 7.67 -26.65
N SER A 186 -16.23 8.02 -27.17
CA SER A 186 -15.96 7.91 -28.61
C SER A 186 -15.99 6.45 -29.10
N THR A 187 -16.25 6.28 -30.40
CA THR A 187 -16.14 4.95 -31.07
C THR A 187 -14.75 4.35 -30.84
N GLN A 188 -13.69 5.17 -30.88
CA GLN A 188 -12.33 4.73 -30.64
C GLN A 188 -12.14 4.21 -29.21
N ASP A 189 -12.70 4.86 -28.20
CA ASP A 189 -12.63 4.40 -26.80
C ASP A 189 -13.34 3.05 -26.62
N LYS A 190 -14.54 2.92 -27.21
CA LYS A 190 -15.31 1.67 -27.19
C LYS A 190 -14.58 0.54 -27.93
N GLN A 191 -13.93 0.84 -29.06
CA GLN A 191 -13.10 -0.14 -29.78
C GLN A 191 -11.89 -0.56 -28.96
N GLN A 192 -11.21 0.36 -28.31
CA GLN A 192 -10.10 0.05 -27.39
C GLN A 192 -10.57 -0.84 -26.23
N ARG A 193 -11.74 -0.54 -25.65
CA ARG A 193 -12.35 -1.41 -24.61
C ARG A 193 -12.64 -2.82 -25.14
N LEU A 194 -13.22 -2.93 -26.32
CA LEU A 194 -13.48 -4.23 -26.97
C LEU A 194 -12.19 -5.03 -27.11
N TRP A 195 -11.13 -4.43 -27.62
CA TRP A 195 -9.86 -5.12 -27.82
C TRP A 195 -9.22 -5.58 -26.51
N VAL A 196 -9.28 -4.76 -25.47
CA VAL A 196 -8.83 -5.13 -24.12
C VAL A 196 -9.60 -6.34 -23.59
N GLN A 197 -10.94 -6.36 -23.74
CA GLN A 197 -11.79 -7.48 -23.31
C GLN A 197 -11.51 -8.76 -24.09
N LEU A 198 -11.33 -8.67 -25.41
CA LEU A 198 -10.99 -9.80 -26.28
C LEU A 198 -9.62 -10.38 -25.91
N ARG A 199 -8.61 -9.53 -25.74
CA ARG A 199 -7.28 -9.96 -25.29
C ARG A 199 -7.34 -10.69 -23.96
N ALA A 200 -8.13 -10.19 -23.02
CA ALA A 200 -8.32 -10.80 -21.71
C ALA A 200 -9.19 -12.07 -21.73
N GLY A 201 -9.92 -12.34 -22.83
CA GLY A 201 -10.83 -13.48 -22.96
C GLY A 201 -12.18 -13.28 -22.28
N LEU A 202 -12.57 -12.04 -22.03
CA LEU A 202 -13.84 -11.66 -21.40
C LEU A 202 -14.99 -11.69 -22.44
N SER A 203 -15.28 -12.88 -22.99
CA SER A 203 -16.19 -13.07 -24.13
C SER A 203 -17.58 -12.42 -23.93
N GLY A 204 -18.21 -12.60 -22.77
CA GLY A 204 -19.54 -12.00 -22.51
C GLY A 204 -19.52 -10.47 -22.52
N GLN A 205 -18.49 -9.85 -21.91
CA GLN A 205 -18.33 -8.40 -21.92
C GLN A 205 -17.98 -7.88 -23.32
N ALA A 206 -17.13 -8.61 -24.06
CA ALA A 206 -16.72 -8.27 -25.42
C ALA A 206 -17.93 -8.27 -26.37
N LEU A 207 -18.84 -9.24 -26.27
CA LEU A 207 -20.06 -9.27 -27.04
C LEU A 207 -20.95 -8.05 -26.80
N ALA A 208 -21.15 -7.67 -25.53
CA ALA A 208 -21.93 -6.48 -25.18
C ALA A 208 -21.30 -5.18 -25.73
N THR A 209 -19.97 -5.07 -25.67
CA THR A 209 -19.24 -3.91 -26.23
C THR A 209 -19.31 -3.91 -27.76
N ALA A 210 -19.13 -5.06 -28.41
CA ALA A 210 -19.22 -5.19 -29.86
C ALA A 210 -20.59 -4.76 -30.39
N GLN A 211 -21.66 -5.14 -29.70
CA GLN A 211 -23.01 -4.73 -30.04
C GLN A 211 -23.19 -3.20 -30.07
N THR A 212 -22.58 -2.47 -29.12
CA THR A 212 -22.64 -0.98 -29.13
C THR A 212 -21.87 -0.35 -30.29
N LEU A 213 -20.94 -1.09 -30.89
CA LEU A 213 -20.15 -0.70 -32.06
C LEU A 213 -20.81 -1.17 -33.37
N GLY A 214 -21.95 -1.84 -33.32
CA GLY A 214 -22.59 -2.43 -34.49
C GLY A 214 -21.84 -3.64 -35.07
N LEU A 215 -20.91 -4.24 -34.27
CA LEU A 215 -20.14 -5.43 -34.69
C LEU A 215 -20.88 -6.70 -34.26
N ASN A 216 -21.10 -7.60 -35.19
CA ASN A 216 -21.83 -8.85 -34.98
C ASN A 216 -20.85 -9.99 -34.62
N LEU A 217 -20.37 -10.03 -33.37
CA LEU A 217 -19.55 -11.13 -32.87
C LEU A 217 -20.42 -12.29 -32.36
N SER A 218 -19.99 -13.53 -32.64
CA SER A 218 -20.66 -14.74 -32.20
C SER A 218 -19.98 -15.42 -31.04
N LEU A 219 -20.72 -15.75 -29.99
CA LEU A 219 -20.18 -16.54 -28.85
C LEU A 219 -19.75 -17.93 -29.30
N ALA A 220 -20.48 -18.56 -30.24
CA ALA A 220 -20.13 -19.87 -30.79
C ALA A 220 -18.77 -19.79 -31.50
N GLN A 221 -18.50 -18.74 -32.30
CA GLN A 221 -17.21 -18.52 -32.96
C GLN A 221 -16.09 -18.26 -31.94
N LEU A 222 -16.32 -17.45 -30.89
CA LEU A 222 -15.32 -17.24 -29.85
C LEU A 222 -14.96 -18.57 -29.14
N ASN A 223 -15.95 -19.39 -28.81
CA ASN A 223 -15.72 -20.71 -28.19
C ASN A 223 -14.93 -21.65 -29.11
N GLN A 224 -15.23 -21.66 -30.41
CA GLN A 224 -14.50 -22.45 -31.41
C GLN A 224 -13.03 -21.97 -31.50
N ILE A 225 -12.79 -20.68 -31.55
CA ILE A 225 -11.44 -20.08 -31.55
C ILE A 225 -10.70 -20.43 -30.26
N GLN A 226 -11.34 -20.34 -29.11
CA GLN A 226 -10.72 -20.67 -27.83
C GLN A 226 -10.27 -22.13 -27.77
N ALA A 227 -11.00 -23.05 -28.37
CA ALA A 227 -10.64 -24.48 -28.41
C ALA A 227 -9.36 -24.74 -29.21
N ASN A 228 -9.13 -24.01 -30.32
CA ASN A 228 -7.91 -24.15 -31.15
C ASN A 228 -7.49 -22.80 -31.76
N PRO A 229 -6.91 -21.88 -30.97
CA PRO A 229 -6.58 -20.55 -31.47
C PRO A 229 -5.51 -20.53 -32.54
N LEU A 230 -4.52 -21.42 -32.49
CA LEU A 230 -3.45 -21.50 -33.49
C LEU A 230 -4.01 -21.90 -34.85
N ASN A 231 -4.89 -22.89 -34.91
CA ASN A 231 -5.49 -23.33 -36.19
C ASN A 231 -6.33 -22.21 -36.82
N TYR A 232 -7.09 -21.47 -36.02
CA TYR A 232 -7.83 -20.30 -36.51
C TYR A 232 -6.89 -19.26 -37.13
N LEU A 233 -5.78 -18.92 -36.47
CA LEU A 233 -4.82 -17.91 -36.91
C LEU A 233 -4.11 -18.25 -38.23
N TRP A 234 -4.11 -19.54 -38.67
CA TRP A 234 -3.53 -19.95 -39.93
C TRP A 234 -4.33 -19.48 -41.14
N SER A 235 -5.65 -19.46 -41.06
CA SER A 235 -6.55 -19.18 -42.19
C SER A 235 -7.54 -18.03 -41.91
N ALA A 236 -7.32 -17.27 -40.82
CA ALA A 236 -8.22 -16.22 -40.43
C ALA A 236 -8.36 -15.11 -41.47
N PRO A 237 -9.58 -14.67 -41.81
CA PRO A 237 -9.81 -13.53 -42.67
C PRO A 237 -9.29 -12.23 -42.00
N LYS A 238 -9.01 -11.20 -42.82
CA LYS A 238 -8.43 -9.91 -42.37
C LYS A 238 -9.05 -8.74 -43.16
N THR A 239 -10.37 -8.73 -43.26
CA THR A 239 -11.06 -7.83 -44.21
C THR A 239 -11.86 -6.73 -43.53
N ASN A 240 -12.23 -6.91 -42.26
CA ASN A 240 -13.12 -5.99 -41.53
C ASN A 240 -12.89 -6.05 -40.04
N ASP A 241 -13.55 -5.18 -39.28
CA ASP A 241 -13.39 -5.06 -37.83
C ASP A 241 -13.81 -6.30 -37.03
N VAL A 242 -14.74 -7.11 -37.55
CA VAL A 242 -15.14 -8.39 -36.94
C VAL A 242 -13.99 -9.40 -37.07
N ASP A 243 -13.33 -9.47 -38.23
CA ASP A 243 -12.16 -10.32 -38.43
C ASP A 243 -11.02 -9.92 -37.49
N TYR A 244 -10.75 -8.60 -37.34
CA TYR A 244 -9.72 -8.08 -36.46
C TYR A 244 -10.03 -8.40 -34.99
N ALA A 245 -11.29 -8.33 -34.58
CA ALA A 245 -11.72 -8.70 -33.22
C ALA A 245 -11.42 -10.18 -32.92
N TYR A 246 -11.74 -11.08 -33.86
CA TYR A 246 -11.43 -12.51 -33.73
C TYR A 246 -9.91 -12.80 -33.77
N LEU A 247 -9.11 -12.07 -34.58
CA LEU A 247 -7.65 -12.18 -34.56
C LEU A 247 -7.06 -11.81 -33.18
N ILE A 248 -7.52 -10.69 -32.59
CA ILE A 248 -7.06 -10.23 -31.27
C ILE A 248 -7.42 -11.27 -30.21
N PHE A 249 -8.65 -11.79 -30.22
CA PHE A 249 -9.08 -12.84 -29.32
C PHE A 249 -8.22 -14.10 -29.45
N ALA A 250 -8.06 -14.60 -30.68
CA ALA A 250 -7.29 -15.82 -30.95
C ALA A 250 -5.83 -15.68 -30.50
N LEU A 251 -5.19 -14.56 -30.83
CA LEU A 251 -3.81 -14.31 -30.44
C LEU A 251 -3.67 -14.17 -28.92
N GLY A 252 -4.63 -13.52 -28.25
CA GLY A 252 -4.68 -13.44 -26.80
C GLY A 252 -4.82 -14.83 -26.15
N ARG A 253 -5.66 -15.70 -26.69
CA ARG A 253 -5.81 -17.10 -26.21
C ARG A 253 -4.53 -17.91 -26.45
N LEU A 254 -3.95 -17.81 -27.63
CA LEU A 254 -2.68 -18.46 -27.94
C LEU A 254 -1.57 -18.00 -26.99
N ALA A 255 -1.39 -16.71 -26.81
CA ALA A 255 -0.34 -16.16 -25.95
C ALA A 255 -0.46 -16.59 -24.48
N ASN A 256 -1.68 -16.71 -23.94
CA ASN A 256 -1.91 -17.22 -22.60
C ASN A 256 -1.61 -18.71 -22.43
N ASN A 257 -1.82 -19.50 -23.48
CA ASN A 257 -1.63 -20.95 -23.47
C ASN A 257 -0.21 -21.34 -23.90
N ASP A 258 0.30 -20.71 -24.93
CA ASP A 258 1.60 -20.98 -25.54
C ASP A 258 2.21 -19.69 -26.10
N LEU A 259 2.95 -18.99 -25.24
CA LEU A 259 3.56 -17.71 -25.56
C LEU A 259 4.62 -17.84 -26.67
N GLY A 260 5.37 -18.93 -26.71
CA GLY A 260 6.37 -19.18 -27.73
C GLY A 260 5.76 -19.25 -29.12
N ASN A 261 4.67 -20.01 -29.31
CA ASN A 261 3.92 -20.04 -30.54
C ASN A 261 3.26 -18.70 -30.90
N ALA A 262 2.83 -17.92 -29.90
CA ALA A 262 2.30 -16.58 -30.13
C ALA A 262 3.38 -15.65 -30.70
N PHE A 263 4.58 -15.61 -30.12
CA PHE A 263 5.71 -14.84 -30.66
C PHE A 263 6.09 -15.27 -32.05
N ALA A 264 6.19 -16.58 -32.31
CA ALA A 264 6.56 -17.11 -33.64
C ALA A 264 5.55 -16.74 -34.75
N ASN A 265 4.28 -16.50 -34.40
CA ASN A 265 3.23 -16.26 -35.37
C ASN A 265 2.74 -14.82 -35.48
N VAL A 266 2.97 -13.95 -34.47
CA VAL A 266 2.35 -12.62 -34.42
C VAL A 266 2.67 -11.76 -35.64
N GLN A 267 3.89 -11.81 -36.21
CA GLN A 267 4.24 -11.03 -37.39
C GLN A 267 3.40 -11.45 -38.61
N ARG A 268 3.28 -12.77 -38.86
CA ARG A 268 2.44 -13.32 -39.91
C ARG A 268 0.96 -12.96 -39.73
N VAL A 269 0.47 -13.02 -38.48
CA VAL A 269 -0.91 -12.68 -38.14
C VAL A 269 -1.16 -11.19 -38.37
N ALA A 270 -0.22 -10.31 -38.01
CA ALA A 270 -0.32 -8.88 -38.21
C ALA A 270 -0.21 -8.41 -39.64
N GLN A 271 0.53 -9.16 -40.49
CA GLN A 271 0.73 -8.82 -41.91
C GLN A 271 -0.61 -8.73 -42.66
N GLY A 272 -0.82 -7.62 -43.36
CA GLY A 272 -2.05 -7.37 -44.17
C GLY A 272 -3.21 -6.80 -43.35
N THR A 273 -3.03 -6.50 -42.04
CA THR A 273 -4.00 -5.76 -41.25
C THR A 273 -3.65 -4.25 -41.21
N PRO A 274 -4.57 -3.35 -40.88
CA PRO A 274 -4.28 -1.91 -40.65
C PRO A 274 -3.21 -1.70 -39.57
N GLU A 275 -2.44 -0.61 -39.68
CA GLU A 275 -1.34 -0.29 -38.74
C GLU A 275 -1.77 -0.31 -37.27
N SER A 276 -2.94 0.24 -36.98
CA SER A 276 -3.49 0.25 -35.59
C SER A 276 -3.73 -1.18 -35.07
N VAL A 277 -4.22 -2.08 -35.91
CA VAL A 277 -4.44 -3.48 -35.57
C VAL A 277 -3.10 -4.21 -35.44
N GLN A 278 -2.14 -3.97 -36.34
CA GLN A 278 -0.78 -4.55 -36.23
C GLN A 278 -0.15 -4.20 -34.89
N LYS A 279 -0.12 -2.91 -34.55
CA LYS A 279 0.44 -2.43 -33.29
C LYS A 279 -0.28 -3.06 -32.08
N TYR A 280 -1.60 -3.22 -32.15
CA TYR A 280 -2.35 -3.85 -31.07
C TYR A 280 -2.07 -5.36 -30.94
N LEU A 281 -1.88 -6.07 -32.03
CA LEU A 281 -1.48 -7.49 -32.03
C LEU A 281 -0.08 -7.67 -31.42
N TYR A 282 0.89 -6.82 -31.78
CA TYR A 282 2.22 -6.83 -31.16
C TYR A 282 2.14 -6.53 -29.67
N ARG A 283 1.38 -5.50 -29.27
CA ARG A 283 1.12 -5.17 -27.87
C ARG A 283 0.44 -6.32 -27.11
N THR A 284 -0.45 -7.07 -27.75
CA THR A 284 -1.12 -8.22 -27.12
C THR A 284 -0.12 -9.28 -26.65
N VAL A 285 0.81 -9.70 -27.49
CA VAL A 285 1.83 -10.68 -27.10
C VAL A 285 2.84 -10.10 -26.11
N ALA A 286 3.20 -8.83 -26.26
CA ALA A 286 4.11 -8.14 -25.35
C ALA A 286 3.50 -8.01 -23.94
N TYR A 287 2.25 -7.60 -23.84
CA TYR A 287 1.54 -7.47 -22.56
C TYR A 287 1.42 -8.82 -21.85
N ILE A 288 0.92 -9.84 -22.54
CA ILE A 288 0.75 -11.17 -21.96
C ILE A 288 2.11 -11.76 -21.56
N GLY A 289 3.13 -11.63 -22.39
CA GLY A 289 4.49 -12.04 -22.06
C GLY A 289 5.05 -11.31 -20.84
N GLY A 290 4.80 -10.00 -20.73
CA GLY A 290 5.23 -9.18 -19.60
C GLY A 290 4.51 -9.50 -18.29
N THR A 291 3.22 -9.82 -18.33
CA THR A 291 2.44 -10.22 -17.14
C THR A 291 2.72 -11.65 -16.68
N THR A 292 3.21 -12.51 -17.56
CA THR A 292 3.50 -13.91 -17.23
C THR A 292 4.95 -14.18 -16.82
N VAL A 293 5.74 -13.14 -16.54
CA VAL A 293 7.15 -13.24 -16.07
C VAL A 293 7.30 -14.18 -14.86
N MET A 294 6.29 -14.26 -14.00
CA MET A 294 6.28 -15.21 -12.86
C MET A 294 6.34 -16.68 -13.30
N LYS A 295 5.78 -17.00 -14.48
CA LYS A 295 5.76 -18.35 -15.05
C LYS A 295 6.91 -18.56 -16.03
N ASN A 296 7.17 -17.54 -16.81
CA ASN A 296 8.05 -17.58 -17.97
C ASN A 296 9.16 -16.56 -17.78
N ASN A 297 10.27 -16.69 -17.33
CA ASN A 297 11.38 -15.73 -17.17
C ASN A 297 11.29 -14.47 -18.07
N PHE A 298 12.04 -13.45 -17.78
CA PHE A 298 12.14 -12.27 -18.66
C PHE A 298 12.59 -12.66 -20.05
N ASN A 299 11.92 -12.09 -21.09
CA ASN A 299 12.19 -12.40 -22.49
C ASN A 299 12.35 -11.12 -23.32
N ARG A 300 13.40 -11.05 -24.13
CA ARG A 300 13.67 -9.89 -25.02
C ARG A 300 12.61 -9.73 -26.11
N GLU A 301 11.92 -10.78 -26.52
CA GLU A 301 10.82 -10.69 -27.46
C GLU A 301 9.68 -9.82 -26.94
N VAL A 302 9.40 -9.85 -25.64
CA VAL A 302 8.43 -8.93 -25.00
C VAL A 302 8.80 -7.48 -25.30
N LEU A 303 10.08 -7.13 -25.11
CA LEU A 303 10.58 -5.78 -25.36
C LEU A 303 10.49 -5.40 -26.84
N GLN A 304 10.90 -6.32 -27.73
CA GLN A 304 10.84 -6.13 -29.18
C GLN A 304 9.43 -5.79 -29.66
N TYR A 305 8.40 -6.46 -29.16
CA TYR A 305 7.02 -6.21 -29.57
C TYR A 305 6.41 -4.98 -28.91
N PHE A 306 6.83 -4.59 -27.73
CA PHE A 306 6.51 -3.25 -27.20
C PHE A 306 7.12 -2.16 -28.08
N ASP A 307 8.39 -2.28 -28.45
CA ASP A 307 9.06 -1.33 -29.35
C ASP A 307 8.35 -1.23 -30.70
N ALA A 308 7.93 -2.37 -31.27
CA ALA A 308 7.20 -2.42 -32.54
C ALA A 308 5.78 -1.83 -32.44
N SER A 309 5.22 -1.72 -31.24
CA SER A 309 3.91 -1.11 -31.00
C SER A 309 3.99 0.38 -30.59
N TYR A 310 5.20 0.97 -30.54
CA TYR A 310 5.38 2.35 -30.13
C TYR A 310 4.55 3.32 -30.97
N GLY A 311 4.01 4.37 -30.31
CA GLY A 311 3.07 5.33 -30.90
C GLY A 311 1.60 4.88 -30.86
N TYR A 312 1.29 3.66 -30.37
CA TYR A 312 -0.06 3.27 -30.01
C TYR A 312 -0.28 3.57 -28.51
N PRO A 313 -1.41 4.18 -28.10
CA PRO A 313 -1.67 4.51 -26.69
C PRO A 313 -1.61 3.27 -25.79
N LEU A 314 -0.78 3.33 -24.76
CA LEU A 314 -0.67 2.29 -23.73
C LEU A 314 -1.54 2.65 -22.51
N SER A 315 -2.08 1.64 -21.84
CA SER A 315 -2.62 1.84 -20.50
C SER A 315 -1.48 2.11 -19.51
N PRO A 316 -1.76 2.71 -18.33
CA PRO A 316 -0.74 2.92 -17.29
C PRO A 316 0.02 1.65 -16.93
N GLU A 317 -0.68 0.52 -16.79
CA GLU A 317 -0.09 -0.78 -16.50
C GLU A 317 0.85 -1.27 -17.62
N GLU A 318 0.42 -1.14 -18.87
CA GLU A 318 1.23 -1.58 -20.03
C GLU A 318 2.52 -0.77 -20.15
N ALA A 319 2.45 0.54 -19.93
CA ALA A 319 3.62 1.41 -19.96
C ALA A 319 4.62 1.04 -18.85
N GLU A 320 4.13 0.68 -17.66
CA GLU A 320 4.97 0.19 -16.57
C GLU A 320 5.61 -1.18 -16.88
N ILE A 321 4.87 -2.10 -17.47
CA ILE A 321 5.41 -3.41 -17.89
C ILE A 321 6.52 -3.21 -18.94
N TYR A 322 6.26 -2.37 -19.94
CA TYR A 322 7.25 -2.03 -20.96
C TYR A 322 8.51 -1.43 -20.32
N ALA A 323 8.38 -0.45 -19.43
CA ALA A 323 9.49 0.16 -18.73
C ALA A 323 10.31 -0.87 -17.90
N ARG A 324 9.65 -1.79 -17.18
CA ARG A 324 10.34 -2.85 -16.43
C ARG A 324 11.07 -3.84 -17.31
N GLN A 325 10.50 -4.20 -18.48
CA GLN A 325 11.22 -5.01 -19.44
C GLN A 325 12.47 -4.28 -19.98
N ALA A 326 12.35 -2.99 -20.29
CA ALA A 326 13.47 -2.18 -20.74
C ALA A 326 14.56 -2.05 -19.66
N ILE A 327 14.18 -1.81 -18.39
CA ILE A 327 15.10 -1.77 -17.25
C ILE A 327 15.83 -3.10 -17.09
N ARG A 328 15.13 -4.23 -17.19
CA ARG A 328 15.71 -5.57 -17.03
C ARG A 328 16.82 -5.85 -17.99
N PHE A 329 16.69 -5.40 -19.22
CA PHE A 329 17.66 -5.64 -20.28
C PHE A 329 18.58 -4.46 -20.56
N SER A 330 18.59 -3.43 -19.74
CA SER A 330 19.34 -2.18 -19.95
C SER A 330 19.09 -1.56 -21.33
N ALA A 331 17.86 -1.70 -21.85
CA ALA A 331 17.44 -1.16 -23.13
C ALA A 331 16.98 0.30 -22.96
N TRP A 332 17.95 1.21 -22.83
CA TRP A 332 17.73 2.57 -22.36
C TRP A 332 16.84 3.40 -23.29
N GLU A 333 16.96 3.27 -24.61
CA GLU A 333 16.09 3.96 -25.55
C GLU A 333 14.63 3.43 -25.51
N SER A 334 14.46 2.13 -25.32
CA SER A 334 13.13 1.54 -25.08
C SER A 334 12.53 2.02 -23.77
N LEU A 335 13.36 2.21 -22.75
CA LEU A 335 12.91 2.79 -21.46
C LEU A 335 12.42 4.24 -21.62
N ILE A 336 13.14 5.06 -22.39
CA ILE A 336 12.68 6.42 -22.70
C ILE A 336 11.34 6.40 -23.43
N ARG A 337 11.17 5.54 -24.43
CA ARG A 337 9.89 5.36 -25.16
C ARG A 337 8.77 4.89 -24.24
N ALA A 338 9.06 3.96 -23.31
CA ALA A 338 8.10 3.47 -22.34
C ALA A 338 7.62 4.61 -21.42
N ILE A 339 8.56 5.38 -20.87
CA ILE A 339 8.23 6.54 -20.00
C ILE A 339 7.49 7.63 -20.80
N ASP A 340 7.87 7.87 -22.04
CA ASP A 340 7.16 8.81 -22.91
C ASP A 340 5.70 8.41 -23.15
N SER A 341 5.41 7.12 -23.18
CA SER A 341 4.05 6.56 -23.33
C SER A 341 3.20 6.64 -22.06
N MET A 342 3.78 7.00 -20.91
CA MET A 342 3.08 7.11 -19.62
C MET A 342 2.16 8.34 -19.55
N SER A 343 1.16 8.29 -18.67
CA SER A 343 0.33 9.45 -18.32
C SER A 343 1.17 10.58 -17.70
N VAL A 344 0.64 11.79 -17.70
CA VAL A 344 1.32 12.95 -17.08
C VAL A 344 1.62 12.72 -15.61
N SER A 345 0.67 12.12 -14.88
CA SER A 345 0.83 11.80 -13.45
C SER A 345 1.94 10.77 -13.22
N GLN A 346 1.97 9.68 -13.99
CA GLN A 346 3.03 8.68 -13.88
C GLN A 346 4.42 9.28 -14.17
N LYS A 347 4.55 10.09 -15.21
CA LYS A 347 5.83 10.75 -15.56
C LYS A 347 6.37 11.62 -14.42
N GLN A 348 5.51 12.15 -13.56
CA GLN A 348 5.90 12.99 -12.42
C GLN A 348 6.32 12.19 -11.18
N GLU A 349 6.06 10.89 -11.12
CA GLU A 349 6.48 10.07 -10.00
C GLU A 349 8.01 10.00 -9.90
N ASP A 350 8.56 10.13 -8.70
CA ASP A 350 10.00 10.07 -8.43
C ASP A 350 10.64 8.80 -9.02
N ARG A 351 9.92 7.69 -8.98
CA ARG A 351 10.31 6.40 -9.59
C ARG A 351 10.65 6.58 -11.07
N TRP A 352 9.73 7.11 -11.86
CA TRP A 352 9.91 7.21 -13.31
C TRP A 352 10.85 8.36 -13.69
N GLN A 353 10.92 9.42 -12.88
CA GLN A 353 11.93 10.46 -13.02
C GLN A 353 13.34 9.89 -12.81
N TYR A 354 13.56 9.07 -11.78
CA TYR A 354 14.84 8.40 -11.56
C TYR A 354 15.24 7.53 -12.77
N TRP A 355 14.33 6.70 -13.26
CA TRP A 355 14.60 5.82 -14.40
C TRP A 355 14.79 6.59 -15.72
N LEU A 356 14.12 7.72 -15.90
CA LEU A 356 14.36 8.63 -17.03
C LEU A 356 15.77 9.21 -16.96
N ALA A 357 16.19 9.66 -15.79
CA ALA A 357 17.56 10.17 -15.59
C ALA A 357 18.61 9.08 -15.90
N ARG A 358 18.39 7.83 -15.39
CA ARG A 358 19.24 6.68 -15.67
C ARG A 358 19.36 6.39 -17.18
N ALA A 359 18.26 6.36 -17.88
CA ALA A 359 18.24 6.10 -19.31
C ALA A 359 18.88 7.23 -20.11
N THR A 360 18.60 8.48 -19.74
CA THR A 360 19.15 9.66 -20.41
C THR A 360 20.69 9.73 -20.24
N GLU A 361 21.20 9.46 -19.04
CA GLU A 361 22.64 9.44 -18.76
C GLU A 361 23.41 8.47 -19.67
N GLN A 362 22.81 7.34 -20.02
CA GLN A 362 23.42 6.30 -20.86
C GLN A 362 23.64 6.72 -22.34
N ARG A 363 23.00 7.80 -22.80
CA ARG A 363 23.30 8.37 -24.13
C ARG A 363 24.72 8.90 -24.24
N GLY A 364 25.33 9.30 -23.12
CA GLY A 364 26.77 9.58 -23.02
C GLY A 364 27.21 10.98 -23.45
N ASP A 365 26.39 11.73 -24.23
CA ASP A 365 26.69 13.09 -24.63
C ASP A 365 26.52 14.08 -23.46
N SER A 366 27.18 15.24 -23.55
CA SER A 366 27.20 16.24 -22.45
C SER A 366 25.82 16.78 -22.12
N ASN A 367 24.94 16.98 -23.09
CA ASN A 367 23.61 17.51 -22.88
C ASN A 367 22.73 16.50 -22.12
N SER A 368 22.77 15.23 -22.52
CA SER A 368 22.06 14.13 -21.85
C SER A 368 22.57 13.94 -20.42
N LYS A 369 23.89 13.99 -20.18
CA LYS A 369 24.45 13.93 -18.83
C LYS A 369 23.99 15.09 -17.96
N ASN A 370 24.02 16.32 -18.47
CA ASN A 370 23.53 17.50 -17.75
C ASN A 370 22.02 17.40 -17.44
N THR A 371 21.23 16.85 -18.35
CA THR A 371 19.80 16.62 -18.13
C THR A 371 19.57 15.60 -17.03
N ALA A 372 20.25 14.48 -17.06
CA ALA A 372 20.18 13.47 -16.00
C ALA A 372 20.59 14.03 -14.63
N GLN A 373 21.69 14.79 -14.56
CA GLN A 373 22.13 15.44 -13.32
C GLN A 373 21.09 16.40 -12.74
N ARG A 374 20.40 17.18 -13.59
CA ARG A 374 19.31 18.07 -13.11
C ARG A 374 18.15 17.28 -12.50
N ILE A 375 17.79 16.16 -13.10
CA ILE A 375 16.73 15.29 -12.56
C ILE A 375 17.18 14.66 -11.25
N TYR A 376 18.38 14.09 -11.18
CA TYR A 376 18.91 13.54 -9.93
C TYR A 376 18.99 14.59 -8.82
N LYS A 377 19.41 15.82 -9.14
CA LYS A 377 19.47 16.92 -8.15
C LYS A 377 18.10 17.22 -7.58
N LYS A 378 17.08 17.35 -8.44
CA LYS A 378 15.70 17.57 -8.01
C LYS A 378 15.20 16.45 -7.09
N LEU A 379 15.45 15.20 -7.45
CA LEU A 379 15.08 14.04 -6.63
C LEU A 379 15.86 14.00 -5.30
N ALA A 380 17.14 14.30 -5.32
CA ALA A 380 17.95 14.33 -4.11
C ALA A 380 17.52 15.39 -3.10
N GLU A 381 16.90 16.47 -3.57
CA GLU A 381 16.38 17.57 -2.75
C GLU A 381 14.93 17.34 -2.29
N SER A 382 14.17 16.43 -2.92
CA SER A 382 12.74 16.24 -2.64
C SER A 382 12.44 15.32 -1.45
N GLY A 383 13.41 14.53 -0.96
CA GLY A 383 13.18 13.61 0.15
C GLY A 383 14.31 12.64 0.41
N ASP A 384 14.00 11.61 1.22
CA ASP A 384 14.89 10.54 1.65
C ASP A 384 14.29 9.14 1.42
N ASP A 385 13.34 9.03 0.50
CA ASP A 385 12.77 7.75 0.08
C ASP A 385 13.70 7.01 -0.89
N TYR A 386 13.34 5.81 -1.30
CA TYR A 386 14.17 4.91 -2.08
C TYR A 386 14.81 5.57 -3.32
N HIS A 387 14.03 6.24 -4.16
CA HIS A 387 14.55 6.84 -5.40
C HIS A 387 15.30 8.15 -5.13
N ASN A 388 14.98 8.86 -4.06
CA ASN A 388 15.71 10.04 -3.62
C ASN A 388 17.12 9.66 -3.12
N LEU A 389 17.21 8.60 -2.33
CA LEU A 389 18.52 8.06 -1.88
C LEU A 389 19.36 7.54 -3.05
N LEU A 390 18.75 6.82 -4.01
CA LEU A 390 19.45 6.41 -5.23
C LEU A 390 19.96 7.61 -6.04
N ALA A 391 19.18 8.68 -6.15
CA ALA A 391 19.59 9.90 -6.83
C ALA A 391 20.78 10.58 -6.11
N LYS A 392 20.78 10.63 -4.78
CA LYS A 392 21.91 11.10 -3.97
C LYS A 392 23.17 10.29 -4.25
N ASP A 393 23.04 8.95 -4.28
CA ASP A 393 24.15 8.05 -4.59
C ASP A 393 24.72 8.30 -6.01
N ARG A 394 23.86 8.52 -7.02
CA ARG A 394 24.28 8.82 -8.41
C ARG A 394 25.00 10.16 -8.54
N LEU A 395 24.67 11.12 -7.69
CA LEU A 395 25.39 12.41 -7.62
C LEU A 395 26.68 12.32 -6.82
N GLY A 396 27.00 11.19 -6.19
CA GLY A 396 28.13 11.05 -5.28
C GLY A 396 27.97 11.84 -3.97
N VAL A 397 26.74 12.25 -3.65
CA VAL A 397 26.43 12.94 -2.40
C VAL A 397 26.52 11.92 -1.27
N ARG A 398 27.45 12.12 -0.35
CA ARG A 398 27.52 11.28 0.84
C ARG A 398 26.26 11.44 1.65
N TYR A 399 25.61 10.33 1.96
CA TYR A 399 24.50 10.28 2.91
C TYR A 399 25.08 10.57 4.32
N ASN A 400 25.18 11.85 4.65
CA ASN A 400 25.66 12.33 5.93
C ASN A 400 24.49 12.94 6.72
N HIS A 401 23.41 12.18 6.80
CA HIS A 401 22.24 12.60 7.52
C HIS A 401 22.50 12.64 9.02
N GLN A 402 22.35 13.81 9.62
CA GLN A 402 22.14 13.91 11.07
C GLN A 402 20.68 13.60 11.32
N PRO A 403 20.35 12.72 12.28
CA PRO A 403 18.97 12.42 12.59
C PRO A 403 18.16 13.69 12.86
N TYR A 404 17.00 13.78 12.27
CA TYR A 404 16.06 14.85 12.54
C TYR A 404 15.55 14.73 14.00
N ASN A 405 15.45 15.85 14.69
CA ASN A 405 15.08 15.87 16.10
C ASN A 405 14.14 17.03 16.47
N ASP A 406 13.30 17.45 15.51
CA ASP A 406 12.28 18.45 15.79
C ASP A 406 11.30 17.96 16.85
N GLU A 407 11.22 18.65 17.98
CA GLU A 407 10.31 18.31 19.06
C GLU A 407 9.01 19.12 19.00
N PRO A 408 7.87 18.53 19.34
CA PRO A 408 6.62 19.27 19.46
C PRO A 408 6.73 20.27 20.63
N THR A 409 6.19 21.46 20.41
CA THR A 409 6.14 22.51 21.45
C THR A 409 5.10 22.19 22.53
N ALA A 410 5.18 22.87 23.69
CA ALA A 410 4.14 22.78 24.70
C ALA A 410 2.75 23.22 24.18
N SER A 411 2.71 24.10 23.18
CA SER A 411 1.46 24.48 22.50
C SER A 411 0.91 23.34 21.67
N ASP A 412 1.75 22.60 20.93
CA ASP A 412 1.34 21.46 20.12
C ASP A 412 0.78 20.32 21.01
N LEU A 413 1.40 20.07 22.14
CA LEU A 413 0.90 19.09 23.12
C LEU A 413 -0.48 19.49 23.68
N ARG A 414 -0.69 20.78 24.01
CA ARG A 414 -2.02 21.26 24.44
C ARG A 414 -3.07 21.16 23.33
N ARG A 415 -2.71 21.45 22.06
CA ARG A 415 -3.62 21.27 20.92
C ARG A 415 -3.98 19.80 20.72
N LEU A 416 -3.03 18.89 20.93
CA LEU A 416 -3.29 17.46 20.91
C LEU A 416 -4.31 17.06 21.99
N ASP A 417 -4.17 17.57 23.23
CA ASP A 417 -5.11 17.29 24.33
C ASP A 417 -6.53 17.78 24.03
N GLN A 418 -6.67 18.82 23.23
CA GLN A 418 -7.96 19.40 22.83
C GLN A 418 -8.51 18.80 21.52
N ASN A 419 -7.72 18.02 20.80
CA ASN A 419 -8.12 17.47 19.50
C ASN A 419 -9.03 16.25 19.69
N ILE A 420 -10.30 16.40 19.33
CA ILE A 420 -11.33 15.37 19.52
C ILE A 420 -11.00 14.06 18.76
N HIS A 421 -10.40 14.14 17.57
CA HIS A 421 -10.10 12.96 16.75
C HIS A 421 -8.99 12.12 17.38
N PHE A 422 -7.89 12.73 17.80
CA PHE A 422 -6.83 12.02 18.52
C PHE A 422 -7.34 11.50 19.88
N ASN A 423 -8.17 12.27 20.59
CA ASN A 423 -8.74 11.84 21.86
C ASN A 423 -9.61 10.58 21.72
N ARG A 424 -10.38 10.44 20.63
CA ARG A 424 -11.09 9.21 20.31
C ARG A 424 -10.15 8.02 20.16
N ALA A 425 -9.10 8.19 19.36
CA ALA A 425 -8.11 7.13 19.14
C ALA A 425 -7.40 6.71 20.45
N PHE A 426 -6.96 7.67 21.27
CA PHE A 426 -6.34 7.39 22.55
C PHE A 426 -7.31 6.75 23.55
N THR A 427 -8.57 7.18 23.57
CA THR A 427 -9.60 6.58 24.43
C THR A 427 -9.85 5.13 24.03
N LEU A 428 -10.06 4.84 22.73
CA LEU A 428 -10.22 3.48 22.23
C LEU A 428 -9.01 2.60 22.52
N ARG A 429 -7.79 3.15 22.43
CA ARG A 429 -6.58 2.44 22.82
C ARG A 429 -6.54 2.11 24.30
N ARG A 430 -6.91 3.07 25.15
CA ARG A 430 -6.93 2.91 26.63
C ARG A 430 -7.91 1.84 27.09
N ILE A 431 -9.10 1.78 26.48
CA ILE A 431 -10.13 0.78 26.78
C ILE A 431 -9.90 -0.54 26.02
N ASN A 432 -8.76 -0.70 25.37
CA ASN A 432 -8.41 -1.88 24.58
C ASN A 432 -9.48 -2.31 23.55
N ALA A 433 -10.14 -1.34 22.94
CA ALA A 433 -11.15 -1.57 21.91
C ALA A 433 -10.55 -2.29 20.69
N ASN A 434 -11.43 -2.88 19.88
CA ASN A 434 -11.03 -3.54 18.66
C ASN A 434 -10.13 -2.63 17.80
N PRO A 435 -8.94 -3.09 17.37
CA PRO A 435 -7.98 -2.30 16.59
C PRO A 435 -8.56 -1.63 15.35
N THR A 436 -9.63 -2.18 14.76
CA THR A 436 -10.30 -1.58 13.61
C THR A 436 -10.83 -0.18 13.91
N TYR A 437 -11.50 0.02 15.06
CA TYR A 437 -11.98 1.33 15.47
C TYR A 437 -10.84 2.27 15.83
N THR A 438 -9.91 1.78 16.65
CA THR A 438 -8.75 2.54 17.10
C THR A 438 -7.90 3.04 15.94
N ASN A 439 -7.60 2.17 14.98
CA ASN A 439 -6.81 2.51 13.80
C ASN A 439 -7.54 3.48 12.87
N ARG A 440 -8.87 3.35 12.72
CA ARG A 440 -9.67 4.26 11.90
C ARG A 440 -9.63 5.69 12.45
N GLU A 441 -9.86 5.86 13.75
CA GLU A 441 -9.79 7.18 14.39
C GLU A 441 -8.40 7.78 14.30
N TRP A 442 -7.36 6.98 14.54
CA TRP A 442 -5.98 7.44 14.42
C TRP A 442 -5.64 7.88 13.01
N ASN A 443 -5.92 7.03 12.02
CA ASN A 443 -5.60 7.32 10.62
C ASN A 443 -6.34 8.57 10.14
N TRP A 444 -7.58 8.74 10.58
CA TRP A 444 -8.36 9.93 10.27
C TRP A 444 -7.77 11.18 10.91
N ALA A 445 -7.45 11.15 12.20
CA ALA A 445 -6.83 12.27 12.91
C ALA A 445 -5.51 12.70 12.26
N VAL A 446 -4.65 11.74 11.95
CA VAL A 446 -3.38 11.99 11.26
C VAL A 446 -3.62 12.58 9.86
N ARG A 447 -4.60 12.07 9.11
CA ARG A 447 -4.95 12.61 7.80
C ARG A 447 -5.43 14.07 7.90
N GLN A 448 -6.26 14.41 8.87
CA GLN A 448 -6.73 15.78 9.06
C GLN A 448 -5.56 16.74 9.38
N ALA A 449 -4.66 16.33 10.28
CA ALA A 449 -3.47 17.12 10.60
C ALA A 449 -2.53 17.28 9.38
N TYR A 450 -2.34 16.22 8.60
CA TYR A 450 -1.54 16.25 7.35
C TYR A 450 -2.12 17.23 6.32
N LEU A 451 -3.43 17.19 6.07
CA LEU A 451 -4.08 18.08 5.11
C LEU A 451 -4.01 19.56 5.53
N GLN A 452 -3.85 19.83 6.83
CA GLN A 452 -3.66 21.17 7.39
C GLN A 452 -2.18 21.56 7.46
N HIS A 453 -1.25 20.71 6.98
CA HIS A 453 0.20 20.87 7.11
C HIS A 453 0.66 21.10 8.57
N ASP A 454 -0.02 20.48 9.53
CA ASP A 454 0.22 20.67 10.96
C ASP A 454 1.24 19.65 11.50
N ASP A 455 2.50 19.85 11.12
CA ASP A 455 3.61 18.99 11.56
C ASP A 455 3.77 19.01 13.09
N GLY A 456 3.46 20.13 13.76
CA GLY A 456 3.52 20.23 15.22
C GLY A 456 2.54 19.28 15.92
N LEU A 457 1.31 19.22 15.41
CA LEU A 457 0.28 18.29 15.93
C LEU A 457 0.64 16.84 15.61
N LEU A 458 1.17 16.56 14.41
CA LEU A 458 1.64 15.22 14.01
C LEU A 458 2.77 14.74 14.90
N LEU A 459 3.77 15.58 15.18
CA LEU A 459 4.88 15.25 16.09
C LEU A 459 4.40 15.08 17.53
N ALA A 460 3.45 15.88 18.00
CA ALA A 460 2.86 15.73 19.34
C ALA A 460 2.14 14.38 19.48
N ALA A 461 1.38 13.99 18.46
CA ALA A 461 0.71 12.69 18.40
C ALA A 461 1.72 11.54 18.35
N ALA A 462 2.75 11.65 17.49
CA ALA A 462 3.82 10.66 17.38
C ALA A 462 4.56 10.47 18.70
N LYS A 463 4.93 11.57 19.36
CA LYS A 463 5.58 11.55 20.67
C LYS A 463 4.72 10.82 21.71
N ARG A 464 3.45 11.18 21.82
CA ARG A 464 2.55 10.55 22.80
C ARG A 464 2.37 9.06 22.52
N ALA A 465 2.19 8.68 21.28
CA ALA A 465 2.11 7.26 20.89
C ALA A 465 3.40 6.52 21.21
N HIS A 466 4.56 7.11 20.93
CA HIS A 466 5.88 6.55 21.27
C HIS A 466 6.04 6.36 22.79
N ASP A 467 5.73 7.38 23.59
CA ASP A 467 5.84 7.33 25.04
C ASP A 467 4.91 6.27 25.67
N MET A 468 3.81 5.92 25.00
CA MET A 468 2.89 4.84 25.38
C MET A 468 3.31 3.46 24.85
N GLY A 469 4.43 3.34 24.14
CA GLY A 469 4.83 2.11 23.45
C GLY A 469 3.95 1.71 22.27
N TRP A 470 3.19 2.65 21.73
CA TRP A 470 2.34 2.45 20.54
C TRP A 470 3.09 2.80 19.27
N TYR A 471 4.15 2.04 19.01
CA TYR A 471 5.18 2.36 18.03
C TYR A 471 4.67 2.43 16.60
N ASP A 472 3.77 1.53 16.19
CA ASP A 472 3.19 1.54 14.85
C ASP A 472 2.41 2.83 14.56
N ARG A 473 1.76 3.39 15.56
CA ARG A 473 1.03 4.66 15.43
C ARG A 473 1.94 5.87 15.53
N ALA A 474 2.99 5.80 16.34
CA ALA A 474 4.04 6.82 16.37
C ALA A 474 4.70 6.97 14.99
N ILE A 475 5.11 5.85 14.40
CA ILE A 475 5.67 5.81 13.05
C ILE A 475 4.67 6.39 12.03
N TYR A 476 3.40 5.98 12.08
CA TYR A 476 2.39 6.42 11.12
C TYR A 476 2.18 7.94 11.14
N ALA A 477 2.21 8.57 12.31
CA ALA A 477 2.08 10.02 12.44
C ALA A 477 3.38 10.73 12.00
N ALA A 478 4.55 10.23 12.44
CA ALA A 478 5.84 10.81 12.09
C ALA A 478 6.16 10.74 10.59
N ASP A 479 5.75 9.66 9.90
CA ASP A 479 5.92 9.52 8.45
C ASP A 479 5.10 10.54 7.63
N ARG A 480 4.13 11.22 8.24
CA ARG A 480 3.25 12.19 7.56
C ARG A 480 3.67 13.65 7.75
N THR A 481 4.75 13.90 8.49
CA THR A 481 5.30 15.25 8.61
C THR A 481 5.98 15.68 7.31
N THR A 482 5.89 16.98 6.97
CA THR A 482 6.36 17.53 5.69
C THR A 482 7.55 18.45 5.79
N ASN A 483 7.64 19.28 6.84
CA ASN A 483 8.71 20.26 7.04
C ASN A 483 9.49 20.05 8.33
N LYS A 484 8.86 19.47 9.36
CA LYS A 484 9.48 19.14 10.64
C LYS A 484 9.52 17.63 10.79
N HIS A 485 10.66 17.08 11.16
CA HIS A 485 10.84 15.64 11.26
C HIS A 485 11.50 15.25 12.58
N ASN A 486 11.14 14.07 13.10
CA ASN A 486 11.81 13.49 14.25
C ASN A 486 12.03 12.00 14.04
N ASP A 487 13.30 11.62 13.91
CA ASP A 487 13.68 10.24 13.61
C ASP A 487 13.51 9.30 14.81
N THR A 488 13.47 9.83 16.05
CA THR A 488 13.14 9.02 17.22
C THR A 488 11.73 8.43 17.12
N TYR A 489 10.79 9.17 16.54
CA TYR A 489 9.40 8.70 16.36
C TYR A 489 9.19 7.99 15.02
N ARG A 490 9.98 8.32 14.01
CA ARG A 490 9.91 7.75 12.66
C ARG A 490 10.64 6.41 12.56
N TYR A 491 11.81 6.31 13.17
CA TYR A 491 12.67 5.14 13.17
C TYR A 491 12.91 4.64 14.59
N VAL A 492 11.83 4.29 15.26
CA VAL A 492 11.88 3.79 16.64
C VAL A 492 12.78 2.57 16.77
N THR A 493 13.48 2.46 17.91
CA THR A 493 14.43 1.36 18.18
C THR A 493 14.05 0.57 19.43
N PRO A 494 12.83 0.00 19.54
CA PRO A 494 12.47 -0.82 20.70
C PRO A 494 13.32 -2.09 20.74
N HIS A 495 13.46 -2.67 21.94
CA HIS A 495 14.20 -3.93 22.15
C HIS A 495 15.66 -3.90 21.66
N LYS A 496 16.34 -2.73 21.70
CA LYS A 496 17.64 -2.49 21.05
C LYS A 496 18.68 -3.55 21.40
N THR A 497 18.82 -3.89 22.69
CA THR A 497 19.80 -4.89 23.14
C THR A 497 19.56 -6.26 22.50
N ASN A 498 18.30 -6.71 22.45
CA ASN A 498 17.93 -8.00 21.86
C ASN A 498 18.19 -8.03 20.34
N VAL A 499 17.73 -6.99 19.64
CA VAL A 499 17.90 -6.91 18.18
C VAL A 499 19.37 -6.89 17.79
N VAL A 500 20.16 -6.03 18.43
CA VAL A 500 21.60 -5.89 18.14
C VAL A 500 22.35 -7.20 18.46
N SER A 501 22.10 -7.79 19.63
CA SER A 501 22.75 -9.03 20.04
C SER A 501 22.41 -10.20 19.09
N HIS A 502 21.13 -10.43 18.80
CA HIS A 502 20.75 -11.52 17.90
C HIS A 502 21.20 -11.31 16.46
N SER A 503 21.24 -10.05 15.98
CA SER A 503 21.76 -9.75 14.65
C SER A 503 23.25 -10.08 14.55
N TYR A 504 24.09 -9.67 15.51
CA TYR A 504 25.49 -10.00 15.52
C TYR A 504 25.74 -11.53 15.66
N ASN A 505 24.99 -12.21 16.51
CA ASN A 505 25.08 -13.67 16.66
C ASN A 505 24.71 -14.41 15.36
N ALA A 506 23.80 -13.85 14.56
CA ALA A 506 23.41 -14.39 13.26
C ALA A 506 24.32 -13.91 12.10
N GLY A 507 25.27 -13.01 12.34
CA GLY A 507 26.15 -12.47 11.31
C GLY A 507 25.43 -11.53 10.32
N ILE A 508 24.35 -10.86 10.75
CA ILE A 508 23.63 -9.88 9.93
C ILE A 508 23.75 -8.47 10.49
N ASP A 509 23.53 -7.49 9.62
CA ASP A 509 23.51 -6.07 10.00
C ASP A 509 22.29 -5.74 10.87
N PRO A 510 22.45 -5.23 12.12
CA PRO A 510 21.33 -4.80 12.95
C PRO A 510 20.42 -3.75 12.30
N ALA A 511 20.97 -2.86 11.48
CA ALA A 511 20.18 -1.88 10.76
C ALA A 511 19.21 -2.54 9.76
N TRP A 512 19.66 -3.60 9.11
CA TRP A 512 18.82 -4.38 8.22
C TRP A 512 17.74 -5.15 8.97
N ALA A 513 18.06 -5.74 10.13
CA ALA A 513 17.06 -6.38 10.99
C ALA A 513 15.96 -5.39 11.42
N TYR A 514 16.33 -4.18 11.84
CA TYR A 514 15.38 -3.12 12.16
C TYR A 514 14.54 -2.70 10.96
N GLY A 515 15.17 -2.51 9.80
CA GLY A 515 14.47 -2.17 8.55
C GLY A 515 13.40 -3.20 8.18
N LEU A 516 13.73 -4.48 8.36
CA LEU A 516 12.80 -5.59 8.13
C LEU A 516 11.66 -5.61 9.16
N MET A 517 11.95 -5.52 10.47
CA MET A 517 10.92 -5.48 11.51
C MET A 517 9.95 -4.29 11.35
N ARG A 518 10.46 -3.13 10.95
CA ARG A 518 9.61 -1.97 10.66
C ARG A 518 8.64 -2.26 9.52
N GLN A 519 9.07 -2.98 8.51
CA GLN A 519 8.22 -3.35 7.37
C GLN A 519 7.23 -4.47 7.73
N GLU A 520 7.63 -5.44 8.55
CA GLU A 520 6.82 -6.61 8.91
C GLU A 520 5.69 -6.28 9.90
N SER A 521 6.01 -5.59 10.97
CA SER A 521 5.06 -5.42 12.09
C SER A 521 4.94 -3.99 12.59
N ARG A 522 5.82 -3.07 12.15
CA ARG A 522 6.01 -1.77 12.81
C ARG A 522 6.16 -1.91 14.32
N PHE A 523 6.85 -2.97 14.74
CA PHE A 523 7.14 -3.30 16.14
C PHE A 523 5.94 -3.69 17.01
N VAL A 524 4.84 -4.13 16.41
CA VAL A 524 3.71 -4.73 17.13
C VAL A 524 4.06 -6.18 17.48
N THR A 525 4.35 -6.45 18.74
CA THR A 525 4.78 -7.79 19.23
C THR A 525 3.71 -8.87 19.04
N SER A 526 2.43 -8.48 19.13
CA SER A 526 1.29 -9.39 18.95
C SER A 526 0.77 -9.45 17.51
N ALA A 527 1.49 -8.86 16.54
CA ALA A 527 1.06 -8.83 15.15
C ALA A 527 0.84 -10.25 14.60
N ARG A 528 -0.29 -10.44 13.92
CA ARG A 528 -0.60 -11.67 13.19
C ARG A 528 -1.18 -11.33 11.83
N SER A 529 -0.64 -11.95 10.78
CA SER A 529 -1.21 -11.84 9.45
C SER A 529 -2.42 -12.77 9.28
N HIS A 530 -3.24 -12.51 8.27
CA HIS A 530 -4.38 -13.38 7.91
C HIS A 530 -3.95 -14.79 7.48
N VAL A 531 -2.70 -14.96 7.04
CA VAL A 531 -2.11 -16.26 6.68
C VAL A 531 -1.36 -16.93 7.84
N GLY A 532 -1.37 -16.33 9.04
CA GLY A 532 -0.83 -16.91 10.26
C GLY A 532 0.61 -16.57 10.61
N ALA A 533 1.27 -15.67 9.88
CA ALA A 533 2.58 -15.15 10.29
C ALA A 533 2.47 -14.39 11.62
N GLY A 534 3.47 -14.51 12.50
CA GLY A 534 3.39 -13.95 13.84
C GLY A 534 4.62 -13.20 14.33
N GLY A 535 4.38 -12.24 15.24
CA GLY A 535 5.38 -11.49 15.99
C GLY A 535 6.08 -10.39 15.22
N LEU A 536 7.14 -9.86 15.80
CA LEU A 536 7.89 -8.70 15.30
C LEU A 536 8.43 -8.89 13.88
N MET A 537 8.91 -10.10 13.57
CA MET A 537 9.50 -10.45 12.28
C MET A 537 8.56 -11.30 11.40
N GLN A 538 7.28 -11.40 11.73
CA GLN A 538 6.22 -12.07 10.96
C GLN A 538 6.62 -13.45 10.42
N ILE A 539 7.05 -14.32 11.29
CA ILE A 539 7.51 -15.67 10.92
C ILE A 539 6.30 -16.61 10.76
N MET A 540 6.26 -17.32 9.64
CA MET A 540 5.25 -18.36 9.41
C MET A 540 5.48 -19.58 10.32
N PRO A 541 4.42 -20.26 10.80
CA PRO A 541 4.57 -21.42 11.68
C PRO A 541 5.47 -22.53 11.11
N ASP A 542 5.37 -22.82 9.83
CA ASP A 542 6.20 -23.87 9.20
C ASP A 542 7.66 -23.40 9.04
N THR A 543 7.89 -22.11 8.82
CA THR A 543 9.22 -21.53 8.85
C THR A 543 9.83 -21.63 10.26
N ALA A 544 9.04 -21.36 11.31
CA ALA A 544 9.51 -21.48 12.68
C ALA A 544 9.87 -22.94 13.06
N LYS A 545 9.12 -23.93 12.58
CA LYS A 545 9.48 -25.36 12.72
C LYS A 545 10.81 -25.68 12.03
N LEU A 546 11.02 -25.14 10.83
CA LEU A 546 12.28 -25.30 10.10
C LEU A 546 13.44 -24.68 10.88
N ILE A 547 13.27 -23.45 11.38
CA ILE A 547 14.29 -22.73 12.16
C ILE A 547 14.63 -23.53 13.42
N ALA A 548 13.64 -23.94 14.22
CA ALA A 548 13.86 -24.70 15.44
C ALA A 548 14.66 -25.98 15.16
N ARG A 549 14.31 -26.73 14.12
CA ARG A 549 15.06 -27.92 13.69
C ARG A 549 16.50 -27.60 13.30
N GLN A 550 16.76 -26.52 12.58
CA GLN A 550 18.09 -26.10 12.17
C GLN A 550 18.94 -25.65 13.36
N MET A 551 18.31 -25.10 14.39
CA MET A 551 18.94 -24.70 15.65
C MET A 551 19.08 -25.86 16.67
N GLY A 552 18.57 -27.07 16.37
CA GLY A 552 18.57 -28.18 17.30
C GLY A 552 17.55 -28.03 18.45
N GLU A 553 16.51 -27.25 18.28
CA GLU A 553 15.49 -26.92 19.28
C GLU A 553 14.16 -27.64 18.99
N THR A 554 13.38 -27.90 20.06
CA THR A 554 11.99 -28.32 19.91
C THR A 554 11.10 -27.13 19.62
N TYR A 555 10.34 -27.19 18.54
CA TYR A 555 9.41 -26.12 18.19
C TYR A 555 8.30 -25.95 19.22
N ASN A 556 8.09 -24.72 19.69
CA ASN A 556 6.97 -24.33 20.53
C ASN A 556 6.14 -23.28 19.78
N PRO A 557 4.82 -23.49 19.53
CA PRO A 557 3.96 -22.51 18.88
C PRO A 557 3.93 -21.13 19.58
N ALA A 558 4.10 -21.09 20.92
CA ALA A 558 4.17 -19.85 21.67
C ALA A 558 5.42 -18.99 21.34
N ALA A 559 6.46 -19.59 20.77
CA ALA A 559 7.70 -18.89 20.38
C ALA A 559 7.46 -17.70 19.43
N LEU A 560 6.45 -17.79 18.58
CA LEU A 560 6.13 -16.70 17.64
C LEU A 560 5.58 -15.45 18.33
N SER A 561 4.99 -15.61 19.51
CA SER A 561 4.45 -14.52 20.33
C SER A 561 5.43 -14.02 21.38
N GLU A 562 6.52 -14.75 21.63
CA GLU A 562 7.56 -14.37 22.56
C GLU A 562 8.59 -13.51 21.84
N MET A 563 8.76 -12.26 22.29
CA MET A 563 9.54 -11.20 21.63
C MET A 563 10.98 -11.64 21.36
N ASN A 564 11.69 -12.14 22.36
CA ASN A 564 13.10 -12.47 22.24
C ASN A 564 13.33 -13.66 21.28
N THR A 565 12.50 -14.71 21.39
CA THR A 565 12.56 -15.87 20.48
C THR A 565 12.18 -15.49 19.05
N ASN A 566 11.19 -14.61 18.87
CA ASN A 566 10.78 -14.16 17.54
C ASN A 566 11.92 -13.38 16.84
N ILE A 567 12.61 -12.48 17.55
CA ILE A 567 13.78 -11.76 17.03
C ILE A 567 14.92 -12.73 16.70
N ARG A 568 15.21 -13.67 17.59
CA ARG A 568 16.27 -14.68 17.41
C ARG A 568 15.98 -15.57 16.19
N TYR A 569 14.77 -16.04 16.05
CA TYR A 569 14.36 -16.87 14.91
C TYR A 569 14.40 -16.09 13.60
N GLY A 570 13.88 -14.84 13.59
CA GLY A 570 13.83 -14.01 12.38
C GLY A 570 15.21 -13.63 11.89
N THR A 571 16.14 -13.26 12.79
CA THR A 571 17.53 -12.93 12.44
C THR A 571 18.30 -14.16 11.95
N PHE A 572 18.11 -15.32 12.56
CA PHE A 572 18.67 -16.58 12.09
C PHE A 572 18.16 -16.96 10.70
N TYR A 573 16.85 -16.86 10.47
CA TYR A 573 16.25 -17.16 9.17
C TYR A 573 16.74 -16.21 8.07
N LEU A 574 16.88 -14.91 8.38
CA LEU A 574 17.42 -13.92 7.45
C LEU A 574 18.87 -14.26 7.06
N SER A 575 19.69 -14.65 8.03
CA SER A 575 21.06 -15.11 7.78
C SER A 575 21.10 -16.38 6.92
N MET A 576 20.26 -17.34 7.21
CA MET A 576 20.16 -18.60 6.45
C MET A 576 19.79 -18.31 4.98
N ILE A 577 18.79 -17.47 4.74
CA ILE A 577 18.39 -17.09 3.37
C ILE A 577 19.51 -16.30 2.68
N GLN A 578 20.19 -15.39 3.37
CA GLN A 578 21.32 -14.64 2.82
C GLN A 578 22.41 -15.57 2.32
N GLY A 579 22.78 -16.61 3.11
CA GLY A 579 23.75 -17.62 2.70
C GLY A 579 23.29 -18.41 1.45
N GLN A 580 22.00 -18.72 1.33
CA GLN A 580 21.44 -19.42 0.18
C GLN A 580 21.35 -18.56 -1.10
N LEU A 581 21.41 -17.24 -0.97
CA LEU A 581 21.22 -16.25 -2.04
C LEU A 581 22.45 -15.37 -2.24
N SER A 582 23.61 -16.02 -2.40
CA SER A 582 24.89 -15.39 -2.79
C SER A 582 25.36 -14.28 -1.82
N ASN A 583 24.98 -14.37 -0.54
CA ASN A 583 25.25 -13.34 0.48
C ASN A 583 24.80 -11.92 0.06
N ASN A 584 23.77 -11.85 -0.77
CA ASN A 584 23.23 -10.57 -1.24
C ASN A 584 22.00 -10.15 -0.41
N PRO A 585 22.01 -8.95 0.20
CA PRO A 585 20.95 -8.52 1.09
C PRO A 585 19.61 -8.24 0.36
N VAL A 586 19.65 -7.78 -0.90
CA VAL A 586 18.45 -7.55 -1.71
C VAL A 586 17.76 -8.87 -2.05
N LEU A 587 18.54 -9.86 -2.50
CA LEU A 587 18.02 -11.19 -2.77
C LEU A 587 17.45 -11.86 -1.52
N ALA A 588 18.15 -11.72 -0.38
CA ALA A 588 17.69 -12.25 0.90
C ALA A 588 16.40 -11.56 1.38
N THR A 589 16.28 -10.25 1.22
CA THR A 589 15.07 -9.50 1.54
C THR A 589 13.89 -9.93 0.65
N ALA A 590 14.10 -10.07 -0.66
CA ALA A 590 13.09 -10.60 -1.57
C ALA A 590 12.71 -12.05 -1.21
N GLY A 591 13.70 -12.86 -0.82
CA GLY A 591 13.52 -14.25 -0.39
C GLY A 591 12.77 -14.37 0.93
N TYR A 592 12.92 -13.43 1.85
CA TYR A 592 12.19 -13.40 3.12
C TYR A 592 10.69 -13.23 2.89
N ASN A 593 10.29 -12.27 2.03
CA ASN A 593 8.89 -11.99 1.73
C ASN A 593 8.27 -13.01 0.76
N ALA A 594 8.94 -13.33 -0.36
CA ALA A 594 8.36 -14.15 -1.43
C ALA A 594 8.82 -15.62 -1.44
N GLY A 595 9.77 -15.96 -0.58
CA GLY A 595 10.44 -17.26 -0.56
C GLY A 595 11.73 -17.30 -1.41
N PRO A 596 12.79 -17.98 -0.91
CA PRO A 596 14.13 -17.95 -1.52
C PRO A 596 14.16 -18.51 -2.96
N ASN A 597 13.32 -19.49 -3.28
CA ASN A 597 13.26 -20.05 -4.64
C ASN A 597 12.73 -19.04 -5.68
N ARG A 598 11.78 -18.18 -5.30
CA ARG A 598 11.30 -17.12 -6.19
C ARG A 598 12.37 -16.05 -6.39
N ALA A 599 13.00 -15.58 -5.32
CA ALA A 599 14.07 -14.60 -5.39
C ALA A 599 15.22 -15.08 -6.29
N ARG A 600 15.63 -16.36 -6.16
CA ARG A 600 16.64 -16.98 -7.04
C ARG A 600 16.18 -17.02 -8.50
N ARG A 601 14.92 -17.37 -8.78
CA ARG A 601 14.38 -17.40 -10.16
C ARG A 601 14.38 -16.03 -10.82
N TRP A 602 14.26 -14.96 -10.06
CA TRP A 602 14.27 -13.60 -10.59
C TRP A 602 15.68 -13.03 -10.81
N GLN A 603 16.75 -13.73 -10.42
CA GLN A 603 18.10 -13.33 -10.74
C GLN A 603 18.34 -13.27 -12.26
N PRO A 604 19.30 -12.46 -12.72
CA PRO A 604 19.70 -12.44 -14.13
C PRO A 604 20.37 -13.77 -14.54
N ASP A 605 20.17 -14.17 -15.79
CA ASP A 605 20.72 -15.43 -16.30
C ASP A 605 22.14 -15.28 -16.91
N TYR A 606 22.45 -14.12 -17.50
CA TYR A 606 23.65 -13.98 -18.34
C TYR A 606 24.73 -13.09 -17.76
N GLN A 607 24.36 -11.99 -17.13
CA GLN A 607 25.30 -11.03 -16.55
C GLN A 607 24.73 -10.42 -15.28
N PRO A 608 25.60 -10.03 -14.33
CA PRO A 608 25.14 -9.30 -13.15
C PRO A 608 24.44 -7.99 -13.52
N ILE A 609 23.47 -7.58 -12.73
CA ILE A 609 22.77 -6.30 -12.89
C ILE A 609 22.86 -5.48 -11.59
N GLU A 610 22.67 -4.18 -11.71
CA GLU A 610 22.60 -3.31 -10.55
C GLU A 610 21.36 -3.65 -9.70
N ALA A 611 21.47 -3.44 -8.39
CA ALA A 611 20.41 -3.84 -7.47
C ALA A 611 19.10 -3.04 -7.66
N ASP A 612 19.19 -1.78 -8.09
CA ASP A 612 18.03 -0.97 -8.43
C ASP A 612 17.26 -1.54 -9.64
N GLN A 613 18.00 -2.04 -10.67
CA GLN A 613 17.36 -2.73 -11.82
C GLN A 613 16.65 -4.02 -11.38
N TYR A 614 17.31 -4.84 -10.55
CA TYR A 614 16.68 -6.04 -10.02
C TYR A 614 15.43 -5.71 -9.22
N THR A 615 15.56 -4.77 -8.27
CA THR A 615 14.46 -4.39 -7.37
C THR A 615 13.25 -3.88 -8.15
N GLU A 616 13.45 -2.98 -9.13
CA GLU A 616 12.35 -2.47 -9.96
C GLU A 616 11.68 -3.56 -10.81
N THR A 617 12.43 -4.60 -11.16
CA THR A 617 11.94 -5.69 -12.03
C THR A 617 11.43 -6.90 -11.26
N ILE A 618 11.37 -6.88 -9.93
CA ILE A 618 10.70 -7.93 -9.15
C ILE A 618 9.23 -8.02 -9.62
N PRO A 619 8.77 -9.21 -10.08
CA PRO A 619 7.44 -9.33 -10.69
C PRO A 619 6.28 -9.08 -9.73
N LEU A 620 6.43 -9.46 -8.44
CA LEU A 620 5.43 -9.23 -7.41
C LEU A 620 5.52 -7.79 -6.88
N LEU A 621 4.44 -7.02 -7.05
CA LEU A 621 4.37 -5.63 -6.58
C LEU A 621 4.67 -5.53 -5.08
N GLU A 622 4.01 -6.37 -4.26
CA GLU A 622 4.23 -6.41 -2.82
C GLU A 622 5.72 -6.62 -2.47
N THR A 623 6.37 -7.62 -3.08
CA THR A 623 7.77 -7.92 -2.80
C THR A 623 8.71 -6.83 -3.30
N ARG A 624 8.40 -6.21 -4.44
CA ARG A 624 9.16 -5.08 -4.99
C ARG A 624 9.17 -3.90 -4.04
N ASP A 625 8.00 -3.51 -3.54
CA ASP A 625 7.86 -2.40 -2.60
C ASP A 625 8.44 -2.77 -1.23
N TYR A 626 8.26 -4.01 -0.78
CA TYR A 626 8.87 -4.53 0.43
C TYR A 626 10.41 -4.38 0.42
N VAL A 627 11.07 -4.79 -0.67
CA VAL A 627 12.54 -4.65 -0.80
C VAL A 627 12.96 -3.19 -0.77
N LYS A 628 12.26 -2.30 -1.49
CA LYS A 628 12.53 -0.86 -1.48
C LYS A 628 12.46 -0.30 -0.06
N HIS A 629 11.36 -0.59 0.64
CA HIS A 629 11.15 -0.09 2.00
C HIS A 629 12.18 -0.64 3.00
N VAL A 630 12.46 -1.95 2.97
CA VAL A 630 13.45 -2.55 3.88
C VAL A 630 14.83 -1.97 3.68
N MET A 631 15.30 -1.82 2.42
CA MET A 631 16.61 -1.29 2.13
C MET A 631 16.73 0.20 2.49
N THR A 632 15.69 1.00 2.22
CA THR A 632 15.61 2.40 2.65
C THR A 632 15.65 2.51 4.17
N ASN A 633 14.79 1.78 4.86
CA ASN A 633 14.75 1.76 6.33
C ASN A 633 16.12 1.34 6.92
N ALA A 634 16.75 0.31 6.37
CA ALA A 634 18.08 -0.13 6.81
C ALA A 634 19.14 0.96 6.64
N THR A 635 19.04 1.78 5.60
CA THR A 635 19.96 2.91 5.39
C THR A 635 19.78 3.96 6.50
N HIS A 636 18.56 4.32 6.85
CA HIS A 636 18.26 5.24 7.96
C HIS A 636 18.68 4.65 9.32
N TYR A 637 18.34 3.38 9.60
CA TYR A 637 18.72 2.73 10.84
C TYR A 637 20.26 2.61 11.02
N GLY A 638 21.01 2.49 9.92
CA GLY A 638 22.48 2.51 9.98
C GLY A 638 23.02 3.79 10.62
N VAL A 639 22.44 4.93 10.28
CA VAL A 639 22.76 6.24 10.88
C VAL A 639 22.31 6.29 12.35
N ILE A 640 21.07 5.92 12.64
CA ILE A 640 20.48 6.00 13.99
C ILE A 640 21.18 5.06 14.98
N LEU A 641 21.66 3.93 14.52
CA LEU A 641 22.43 2.99 15.35
C LEU A 641 23.91 3.36 15.47
N GLY A 642 24.36 4.43 14.81
CA GLY A 642 25.75 4.88 14.87
C GLY A 642 26.73 4.02 14.07
N GLN A 643 26.26 3.26 13.08
CA GLN A 643 27.10 2.40 12.24
C GLN A 643 27.82 3.15 11.10
N GLY A 644 27.57 4.45 10.99
CA GLY A 644 28.07 5.30 9.88
C GLY A 644 27.12 5.32 8.69
N ALA A 645 27.40 6.24 7.77
CA ALA A 645 26.57 6.48 6.59
C ALA A 645 26.99 5.56 5.43
N GLN A 646 26.40 4.39 5.34
CA GLN A 646 26.51 3.55 4.15
C GLN A 646 25.44 3.98 3.14
N SER A 647 25.82 4.24 1.88
CA SER A 647 24.88 4.59 0.83
C SER A 647 23.95 3.41 0.49
N LEU A 648 22.78 3.72 -0.06
CA LEU A 648 21.80 2.69 -0.42
C LEU A 648 22.36 1.71 -1.46
N ILE A 649 23.04 2.20 -2.51
CA ILE A 649 23.66 1.34 -3.54
C ILE A 649 24.73 0.44 -2.94
N GLN A 650 25.59 0.96 -2.05
CA GLN A 650 26.60 0.16 -1.38
C GLN A 650 25.97 -0.94 -0.50
N ARG A 651 24.87 -0.62 0.20
CA ARG A 651 24.13 -1.59 1.01
C ARG A 651 23.51 -2.70 0.16
N MET A 652 22.92 -2.33 -0.98
CA MET A 652 22.22 -3.27 -1.85
C MET A 652 23.15 -4.23 -2.60
N LYS A 653 24.38 -3.84 -2.91
CA LYS A 653 25.36 -4.58 -3.72
C LYS A 653 24.83 -4.91 -5.13
N VAL A 654 25.70 -5.40 -5.99
CA VAL A 654 25.33 -5.89 -7.34
C VAL A 654 24.65 -7.26 -7.22
N ILE A 655 23.64 -7.50 -8.03
CA ILE A 655 22.94 -8.79 -8.08
C ILE A 655 23.69 -9.73 -9.03
N PRO A 656 24.21 -10.85 -8.53
CA PRO A 656 24.92 -11.82 -9.36
C PRO A 656 23.95 -12.59 -10.27
N THR A 657 24.50 -13.21 -11.28
CA THR A 657 23.77 -14.17 -12.10
C THR A 657 23.28 -15.35 -11.29
N ARG A 658 22.20 -15.95 -11.75
CA ARG A 658 21.72 -17.19 -11.18
C ARG A 658 22.78 -18.28 -11.38
N SER A 659 23.40 -18.74 -10.30
CA SER A 659 24.22 -19.94 -10.36
C SER A 659 23.34 -21.15 -10.74
N SER A 660 23.84 -21.96 -11.66
CA SER A 660 23.21 -23.27 -11.93
C SER A 660 23.00 -24.04 -10.62
N PRO A 661 21.89 -24.75 -10.44
CA PRO A 661 21.61 -25.49 -9.22
C PRO A 661 22.65 -26.57 -8.95
#